data_6cee94bb8e4eeb9fc15e9214d1b078e2
#
_entry.id   6cee94bb8e4eeb9fc15e9214d1b078e2
#
_cell.length_a   1.000
_cell.length_b   1.000
_cell.length_c   1.000
_cell.angle_alpha   90.00
_cell.angle_beta   90.00
_cell.angle_gamma   90.00
#
_symmetry.space_group_name_H-M   'P 1'
#
loop_
_entity.id
_entity.type
_entity.pdbx_description
1 polymer ?
#
loop_
_entity_poly.entity_id
_entity_poly.type
_entity_poly.pdbx_seq_one_letter_code
_entity_poly.pdbx_strand_id
1 'polypeptide(L)'
;MEEENKRYDYVEDVEISKEMRTAFLDYSMSVIVSRALPDVRDGMKPVHRRILHAMNQLGITSGVAHKKSARIVGEVIGKYHPHGDTAVYDAMVRMAQDFSYRYPLVDGHGNFGSLDGDGAAAMRYTEARMSKISMEMMRDIQKDTVDFIPNYDGEESEPVVLPSRIPNLLINGAVGIAVGMATNIPPHNLSETIKAIFAVMDDPDITVPQLMEVIKGPDFPTGGIILGRKGIRQAFETGRGSIMIRSKYRVEELSNGKKQIIFYEIPYQVNKANLITKMASLIRDKAIQGVTYLNDESNREGIRIVMELKKDAQEEVILNQLFRLTPLQTSFGINMLALENGRPKQLPLKDIIHDYIDHQVDVVVRKTQFDLKKAQDRAHILEGLRIAMDHIDEVIHMIRSSKKDEAGLSQDLCDAFGLSMIQAKAILAMQLRRLSGLERDKIENEYQQLLLTIEDLKDILANHDRVLQIIRDDLNEIDQKYGDERRTEISDASVDMEDEDLIPVEDVIITLTESGYIKRQLVDTYRAQNRGGRGIKSLTLNEEDSIDTMISMSTHDFLLLFTDKGRVYRLKGYNVPSGSRTSKGIPIVNLMTLEKGEKVNVLVAVPKDDESETLLFVTKNGIVKRTSVSEFENINRNGKIAISLKPDDELRFVKLTTGQDEVIISGSNGKAVRFNEDQVRIMGRSASGVLGFNCDGSEVVGAALSSEGDTVLVVSENGYGKRSKFEDYRLTSRGKKGVSTINITEKTGKLMCMRAVTGKEDAMIVASDGIMIRVALENVGIYGRNTQGVRLINLNGDAKVTRMTLVDHEEPEAESEENTEE
;
A
#
# COMPACT_ATOMS: atom_id res chain seq x y z
N MET A 1 43.68 13.29 -73.89
CA MET A 1 43.10 14.35 -73.11
C MET A 1 42.20 13.70 -72.14
N GLU A 2 42.74 13.63 -70.94
CA GLU A 2 42.01 13.07 -69.77
C GLU A 2 41.13 14.18 -69.22
N GLU A 3 39.81 13.99 -69.25
CA GLU A 3 38.88 14.81 -68.49
C GLU A 3 38.92 14.30 -67.04
N GLU A 4 39.61 15.07 -66.21
CA GLU A 4 39.53 14.96 -64.80
C GLU A 4 38.06 15.13 -64.30
N ASN A 5 37.44 14.10 -63.90
CA ASN A 5 36.18 14.07 -63.15
C ASN A 5 36.37 14.80 -61.83
N LYS A 6 36.23 16.13 -61.78
CA LYS A 6 36.16 16.87 -60.55
C LYS A 6 34.83 16.51 -59.86
N ARG A 7 34.88 15.55 -58.89
CA ARG A 7 33.88 15.45 -57.86
C ARG A 7 33.99 16.73 -57.01
N TYR A 8 33.04 17.63 -57.19
CA TYR A 8 32.84 18.72 -56.25
C TYR A 8 32.22 18.10 -55.02
N ASP A 9 33.01 17.87 -53.98
CA ASP A 9 32.50 17.65 -52.63
C ASP A 9 31.87 18.96 -52.20
N TYR A 10 30.55 19.03 -52.27
CA TYR A 10 29.78 20.15 -51.73
C TYR A 10 29.81 20.04 -50.18
N VAL A 11 30.64 20.84 -49.57
CA VAL A 11 30.67 20.96 -48.11
C VAL A 11 29.74 22.08 -47.70
N GLU A 12 28.66 21.75 -47.01
CA GLU A 12 27.74 22.70 -46.44
C GLU A 12 28.06 22.91 -44.97
N ASP A 13 28.28 24.16 -44.55
CA ASP A 13 28.47 24.49 -43.13
C ASP A 13 27.13 24.42 -42.42
N VAL A 14 26.97 23.39 -41.61
CA VAL A 14 25.77 23.17 -40.75
C VAL A 14 26.09 23.50 -39.32
N GLU A 15 25.29 24.36 -38.72
CA GLU A 15 25.37 24.65 -37.29
C GLU A 15 24.91 23.45 -36.48
N ILE A 16 25.80 22.82 -35.72
CA ILE A 16 25.55 21.60 -34.96
C ILE A 16 24.37 21.75 -34.00
N SER A 17 24.17 22.94 -33.41
CA SER A 17 23.05 23.20 -32.48
C SER A 17 21.71 23.15 -33.20
N LYS A 18 21.65 23.61 -34.45
CA LYS A 18 20.44 23.58 -35.30
C LYS A 18 20.14 22.16 -35.77
N GLU A 19 21.14 21.43 -36.22
CA GLU A 19 21.00 20.05 -36.69
C GLU A 19 20.59 19.14 -35.55
N MET A 20 21.26 19.24 -34.40
CA MET A 20 20.91 18.48 -33.18
C MET A 20 19.48 18.78 -32.72
N ARG A 21 19.02 20.03 -32.83
CA ARG A 21 17.65 20.39 -32.45
C ARG A 21 16.63 19.73 -33.37
N THR A 22 16.86 19.80 -34.67
CA THR A 22 15.96 19.19 -35.67
C THR A 22 15.93 17.68 -35.54
N ALA A 23 17.10 17.03 -35.52
CA ALA A 23 17.19 15.57 -35.35
C ALA A 23 16.60 15.08 -34.03
N PHE A 24 16.77 15.84 -32.93
CA PHE A 24 16.18 15.49 -31.64
C PHE A 24 14.65 15.64 -31.63
N LEU A 25 14.12 16.67 -32.30
CA LEU A 25 12.66 16.82 -32.44
C LEU A 25 12.06 15.68 -33.27
N ASP A 26 12.67 15.34 -34.42
CA ASP A 26 12.21 14.26 -35.28
C ASP A 26 12.26 12.92 -34.57
N TYR A 27 13.36 12.63 -33.87
CA TYR A 27 13.48 11.43 -33.02
C TYR A 27 12.43 11.42 -31.91
N SER A 28 12.25 12.53 -31.19
CA SER A 28 11.27 12.64 -30.10
C SER A 28 9.85 12.42 -30.61
N MET A 29 9.48 13.04 -31.72
CA MET A 29 8.17 12.85 -32.35
C MET A 29 7.96 11.40 -32.78
N SER A 30 8.95 10.78 -33.40
CA SER A 30 8.89 9.36 -33.78
C SER A 30 8.70 8.46 -32.56
N VAL A 31 9.45 8.67 -31.47
CA VAL A 31 9.31 7.88 -30.23
C VAL A 31 7.95 8.08 -29.58
N ILE A 32 7.42 9.29 -29.57
CA ILE A 32 6.12 9.63 -28.97
C ILE A 32 4.99 8.98 -29.77
N VAL A 33 4.93 9.26 -31.09
CA VAL A 33 3.77 8.89 -31.92
C VAL A 33 3.84 7.45 -32.42
N SER A 34 5.06 6.98 -32.78
CA SER A 34 5.21 5.71 -33.49
C SER A 34 5.82 4.58 -32.66
N ARG A 35 6.01 4.76 -31.35
CA ARG A 35 6.64 3.71 -30.51
C ARG A 35 6.05 3.55 -29.11
N ALA A 36 6.02 4.62 -28.29
CA ALA A 36 5.86 4.49 -26.85
C ALA A 36 4.43 4.64 -26.35
N LEU A 37 3.61 5.50 -27.00
CA LEU A 37 2.27 5.79 -26.53
C LEU A 37 1.22 4.96 -27.28
N PRO A 38 0.15 4.53 -26.57
CA PRO A 38 -1.00 3.89 -27.20
C PRO A 38 -1.91 4.91 -27.86
N ASP A 39 -2.63 4.49 -28.91
CA ASP A 39 -3.76 5.26 -29.48
C ASP A 39 -4.97 5.09 -28.54
N VAL A 40 -5.71 6.16 -28.27
CA VAL A 40 -6.86 6.13 -27.34
C VAL A 40 -7.97 5.21 -27.82
N ARG A 41 -8.14 5.07 -29.14
CA ARG A 41 -9.24 4.32 -29.79
C ARG A 41 -9.11 2.82 -29.63
N ASP A 42 -7.91 2.24 -29.84
CA ASP A 42 -7.68 0.79 -29.76
C ASP A 42 -6.78 0.36 -28.59
N GLY A 43 -6.20 1.32 -27.88
CA GLY A 43 -5.30 1.05 -26.75
C GLY A 43 -3.97 0.39 -27.13
N MET A 44 -3.61 0.40 -28.43
CA MET A 44 -2.45 -0.30 -28.94
C MET A 44 -1.30 0.64 -29.27
N LYS A 45 -0.09 0.20 -28.91
CA LYS A 45 1.13 0.74 -29.52
C LYS A 45 1.31 0.13 -30.91
N PRO A 46 2.07 0.80 -31.81
CA PRO A 46 2.27 0.27 -33.16
C PRO A 46 2.75 -1.18 -33.22
N VAL A 47 3.69 -1.58 -32.35
CA VAL A 47 4.21 -2.96 -32.31
C VAL A 47 3.11 -3.98 -31.97
N HIS A 48 2.25 -3.68 -31.00
CA HIS A 48 1.14 -4.59 -30.62
C HIS A 48 0.12 -4.72 -31.75
N ARG A 49 -0.23 -3.60 -32.39
CA ARG A 49 -1.15 -3.55 -33.52
C ARG A 49 -0.63 -4.36 -34.70
N ARG A 50 0.67 -4.23 -35.02
CA ARG A 50 1.32 -4.99 -36.08
C ARG A 50 1.38 -6.48 -35.81
N ILE A 51 1.58 -6.89 -34.55
CA ILE A 51 1.55 -8.32 -34.17
C ILE A 51 0.18 -8.91 -34.41
N LEU A 52 -0.91 -8.27 -33.94
CA LEU A 52 -2.26 -8.78 -34.13
C LEU A 52 -2.64 -8.76 -35.62
N HIS A 53 -2.26 -7.72 -36.36
CA HIS A 53 -2.49 -7.63 -37.80
C HIS A 53 -1.78 -8.76 -38.55
N ALA A 54 -0.50 -9.01 -38.27
CA ALA A 54 0.26 -10.12 -38.89
C ALA A 54 -0.34 -11.49 -38.56
N MET A 55 -0.77 -11.73 -37.30
CA MET A 55 -1.45 -12.97 -36.93
C MET A 55 -2.74 -13.16 -37.70
N ASN A 56 -3.52 -12.08 -37.90
CA ASN A 56 -4.77 -12.11 -38.65
C ASN A 56 -4.52 -12.42 -40.15
N GLN A 57 -3.50 -11.77 -40.76
CA GLN A 57 -3.10 -12.02 -42.16
C GLN A 57 -2.62 -13.47 -42.37
N LEU A 58 -1.88 -14.02 -41.43
CA LEU A 58 -1.45 -15.41 -41.44
C LEU A 58 -2.55 -16.42 -41.14
N GLY A 59 -3.77 -15.97 -40.80
CA GLY A 59 -4.88 -16.83 -40.40
C GLY A 59 -4.64 -17.54 -39.06
N ILE A 60 -3.76 -17.02 -38.19
CA ILE A 60 -3.44 -17.60 -36.87
C ILE A 60 -4.47 -17.11 -35.85
N THR A 61 -5.70 -17.49 -36.04
CA THR A 61 -6.85 -17.10 -35.19
C THR A 61 -7.04 -18.07 -34.00
N SER A 62 -7.94 -17.74 -33.08
CA SER A 62 -8.20 -18.56 -31.89
C SER A 62 -8.74 -19.97 -32.18
N GLY A 63 -9.28 -20.20 -33.36
CA GLY A 63 -9.84 -21.51 -33.79
C GLY A 63 -8.83 -22.47 -34.40
N VAL A 64 -7.60 -22.04 -34.67
CA VAL A 64 -6.58 -22.87 -35.31
C VAL A 64 -5.51 -23.33 -34.32
N ALA A 65 -4.70 -24.33 -34.70
CA ALA A 65 -3.56 -24.79 -33.89
C ALA A 65 -2.53 -23.67 -33.72
N HIS A 66 -1.89 -23.61 -32.54
CA HIS A 66 -0.78 -22.70 -32.27
C HIS A 66 0.32 -22.83 -33.32
N LYS A 67 1.00 -21.74 -33.60
CA LYS A 67 2.14 -21.70 -34.53
C LYS A 67 3.38 -21.22 -33.80
N LYS A 68 4.57 -21.63 -34.27
CA LYS A 68 5.83 -21.19 -33.69
C LYS A 68 5.89 -19.66 -33.62
N SER A 69 6.25 -19.13 -32.48
CA SER A 69 6.37 -17.68 -32.24
C SER A 69 7.30 -17.02 -33.24
N ALA A 70 8.39 -17.71 -33.62
CA ALA A 70 9.34 -17.25 -34.63
C ALA A 70 8.70 -16.97 -36.00
N ARG A 71 7.62 -17.68 -36.39
CA ARG A 71 6.91 -17.43 -37.63
C ARG A 71 6.16 -16.09 -37.58
N ILE A 72 5.53 -15.79 -36.44
CA ILE A 72 4.77 -14.54 -36.24
C ILE A 72 5.74 -13.37 -36.19
N VAL A 73 6.82 -13.50 -35.40
CA VAL A 73 7.87 -12.47 -35.27
C VAL A 73 8.51 -12.19 -36.64
N GLY A 74 8.85 -13.24 -37.41
CA GLY A 74 9.43 -13.09 -38.75
C GLY A 74 8.52 -12.33 -39.70
N GLU A 75 7.20 -12.59 -39.70
CA GLU A 75 6.21 -11.87 -40.52
C GLU A 75 6.13 -10.39 -40.13
N VAL A 76 6.09 -10.10 -38.81
CA VAL A 76 6.02 -8.72 -38.31
C VAL A 76 7.25 -7.90 -38.70
N ILE A 77 8.45 -8.47 -38.53
CA ILE A 77 9.69 -7.76 -38.86
C ILE A 77 9.83 -7.57 -40.37
N GLY A 78 9.54 -8.64 -41.13
CA GLY A 78 9.71 -8.63 -42.57
C GLY A 78 8.79 -7.64 -43.29
N LYS A 79 7.57 -7.44 -42.75
CA LYS A 79 6.55 -6.67 -43.49
C LYS A 79 6.17 -5.35 -42.82
N TYR A 80 6.22 -5.24 -41.50
CA TYR A 80 5.57 -4.11 -40.81
C TYR A 80 6.48 -3.35 -39.83
N HIS A 81 7.41 -4.04 -39.16
CA HIS A 81 8.16 -3.45 -38.04
C HIS A 81 9.68 -3.62 -38.22
N PRO A 82 10.38 -2.65 -38.85
CA PRO A 82 11.80 -2.76 -39.18
C PRO A 82 12.72 -2.53 -37.95
N HIS A 83 12.52 -3.31 -36.88
CA HIS A 83 13.29 -3.26 -35.64
C HIS A 83 13.69 -4.67 -35.21
N GLY A 84 14.45 -4.80 -34.09
CA GLY A 84 14.95 -6.10 -33.62
C GLY A 84 13.83 -7.08 -33.23
N ASP A 85 14.08 -8.35 -33.47
CA ASP A 85 13.19 -9.48 -33.22
C ASP A 85 12.85 -9.64 -31.75
N THR A 86 13.79 -9.36 -30.86
CA THR A 86 13.60 -9.41 -29.41
C THR A 86 12.49 -8.46 -28.95
N ALA A 87 12.46 -7.24 -29.49
CA ALA A 87 11.44 -6.25 -29.11
C ALA A 87 10.02 -6.70 -29.49
N VAL A 88 9.88 -7.31 -30.68
CA VAL A 88 8.59 -7.84 -31.16
C VAL A 88 8.19 -9.05 -30.35
N TYR A 89 9.14 -9.98 -30.09
CA TYR A 89 8.88 -11.18 -29.31
C TYR A 89 8.48 -10.83 -27.87
N ASP A 90 9.21 -9.94 -27.21
CA ASP A 90 8.89 -9.52 -25.83
C ASP A 90 7.52 -8.82 -25.74
N ALA A 91 7.14 -8.02 -26.74
CA ALA A 91 5.82 -7.42 -26.79
C ALA A 91 4.72 -8.50 -26.92
N MET A 92 4.94 -9.52 -27.78
CA MET A 92 4.01 -10.65 -27.93
C MET A 92 3.93 -11.49 -26.64
N VAL A 93 5.08 -11.74 -26.01
CA VAL A 93 5.16 -12.46 -24.72
C VAL A 93 4.31 -11.76 -23.66
N ARG A 94 4.45 -10.45 -23.50
CA ARG A 94 3.66 -9.70 -22.52
C ARG A 94 2.17 -9.77 -22.78
N MET A 95 1.73 -9.76 -24.04
CA MET A 95 0.31 -9.92 -24.40
C MET A 95 -0.25 -11.31 -24.07
N ALA A 96 0.63 -12.31 -23.85
CA ALA A 96 0.24 -13.68 -23.48
C ALA A 96 0.27 -13.93 -21.95
N GLN A 97 0.91 -13.03 -21.17
CA GLN A 97 1.06 -13.20 -19.71
C GLN A 97 -0.23 -12.77 -18.98
N ASP A 98 -0.84 -13.69 -18.24
CA ASP A 98 -2.05 -13.48 -17.45
C ASP A 98 -1.83 -12.64 -16.18
N PHE A 99 -0.56 -12.47 -15.77
CA PHE A 99 -0.14 -11.58 -14.69
C PHE A 99 0.28 -10.18 -15.18
N SER A 100 0.40 -9.97 -16.51
CA SER A 100 0.71 -8.66 -17.13
C SER A 100 -0.52 -8.02 -17.75
N TYR A 101 -1.36 -8.79 -18.41
CA TYR A 101 -2.59 -8.36 -19.05
C TYR A 101 -3.80 -8.89 -18.27
N ARG A 102 -4.75 -8.00 -17.95
CA ARG A 102 -6.01 -8.39 -17.30
C ARG A 102 -6.86 -9.30 -18.20
N TYR A 103 -6.82 -9.05 -19.53
CA TYR A 103 -7.43 -9.83 -20.59
C TYR A 103 -6.37 -10.10 -21.67
N PRO A 104 -5.64 -11.23 -21.60
CA PRO A 104 -4.57 -11.56 -22.54
C PRO A 104 -5.05 -11.59 -23.99
N LEU A 105 -4.30 -10.97 -24.90
CA LEU A 105 -4.62 -10.87 -26.32
C LEU A 105 -3.96 -11.97 -27.15
N VAL A 106 -2.96 -12.65 -26.62
CA VAL A 106 -2.25 -13.76 -27.22
C VAL A 106 -2.47 -15.00 -26.37
N ASP A 107 -2.81 -16.11 -27.00
CA ASP A 107 -2.88 -17.45 -26.39
C ASP A 107 -1.54 -18.16 -26.66
N GLY A 108 -0.72 -18.25 -25.62
CA GLY A 108 0.63 -18.81 -25.66
C GLY A 108 0.68 -20.27 -25.22
N HIS A 109 1.50 -21.07 -25.89
CA HIS A 109 1.81 -22.44 -25.52
C HIS A 109 3.31 -22.60 -25.30
N GLY A 110 3.71 -23.05 -24.10
CA GLY A 110 5.09 -23.14 -23.67
C GLY A 110 5.41 -22.20 -22.50
N ASN A 111 6.69 -21.88 -22.31
CA ASN A 111 7.13 -20.97 -21.26
C ASN A 111 7.15 -19.53 -21.76
N PHE A 112 6.20 -18.73 -21.28
CA PHE A 112 6.07 -17.29 -21.55
C PHE A 112 6.51 -16.40 -20.36
N GLY A 113 7.39 -16.95 -19.48
CA GLY A 113 7.85 -16.24 -18.30
C GLY A 113 7.02 -16.51 -17.05
N SER A 114 7.45 -15.96 -15.92
CA SER A 114 6.79 -16.13 -14.62
C SER A 114 6.79 -14.85 -13.78
N LEU A 115 6.02 -14.83 -12.70
CA LEU A 115 6.04 -13.76 -11.67
C LEU A 115 7.39 -13.65 -10.95
N ASP A 116 8.23 -14.67 -11.01
CA ASP A 116 9.59 -14.67 -10.46
C ASP A 116 10.58 -13.89 -11.32
N GLY A 117 10.12 -13.40 -12.49
CA GLY A 117 10.94 -12.64 -13.41
C GLY A 117 11.74 -13.52 -14.36
N ASP A 118 11.42 -14.82 -14.44
CA ASP A 118 11.98 -15.68 -15.48
C ASP A 118 11.54 -15.18 -16.85
N GLY A 119 12.49 -15.10 -17.77
CA GLY A 119 12.22 -14.76 -19.16
C GLY A 119 11.45 -15.87 -19.89
N ALA A 120 10.77 -15.50 -20.97
CA ALA A 120 10.18 -16.49 -21.86
C ALA A 120 11.26 -17.36 -22.53
N ALA A 121 10.91 -18.60 -22.86
CA ALA A 121 11.78 -19.45 -23.68
C ALA A 121 11.99 -18.82 -25.07
N ALA A 122 13.08 -19.14 -25.74
CA ALA A 122 13.37 -18.61 -27.09
C ALA A 122 12.20 -18.90 -28.06
N MET A 123 11.92 -17.96 -28.97
CA MET A 123 10.74 -17.96 -29.85
C MET A 123 10.64 -19.21 -30.76
N ARG A 124 11.75 -19.97 -30.93
CA ARG A 124 11.76 -21.26 -31.64
C ARG A 124 11.08 -22.37 -30.86
N TYR A 125 10.96 -22.25 -29.54
CA TYR A 125 10.33 -23.25 -28.67
C TYR A 125 8.89 -22.96 -28.38
N THR A 126 8.53 -21.68 -28.18
CA THR A 126 7.17 -21.24 -27.85
C THR A 126 6.27 -21.23 -29.10
N GLU A 127 4.99 -21.39 -28.87
CA GLU A 127 3.95 -21.30 -29.88
C GLU A 127 2.86 -20.33 -29.45
N ALA A 128 2.24 -19.63 -30.39
CA ALA A 128 1.25 -18.63 -30.12
C ALA A 128 0.12 -18.61 -31.17
N ARG A 129 -1.00 -18.08 -30.77
CA ARG A 129 -2.13 -17.70 -31.64
C ARG A 129 -2.89 -16.55 -31.00
N MET A 130 -3.83 -15.95 -31.75
CA MET A 130 -4.74 -14.96 -31.18
C MET A 130 -5.62 -15.61 -30.11
N SER A 131 -5.87 -14.90 -29.02
CA SER A 131 -6.86 -15.28 -28.03
C SER A 131 -8.27 -15.05 -28.54
N LYS A 132 -9.30 -15.59 -27.86
CA LYS A 132 -10.70 -15.38 -28.29
C LYS A 132 -11.09 -13.90 -28.22
N ILE A 133 -10.68 -13.18 -27.18
CA ILE A 133 -11.01 -11.76 -26.99
C ILE A 133 -10.29 -10.88 -28.03
N SER A 134 -9.07 -11.24 -28.46
CA SER A 134 -8.36 -10.45 -29.46
C SER A 134 -8.98 -10.54 -30.85
N MET A 135 -9.82 -11.55 -31.12
CA MET A 135 -10.62 -11.60 -32.35
C MET A 135 -11.64 -10.45 -32.42
N GLU A 136 -12.11 -9.96 -31.27
CA GLU A 136 -13.00 -8.80 -31.22
C GLU A 136 -12.27 -7.48 -31.55
N MET A 137 -10.94 -7.44 -31.37
CA MET A 137 -10.11 -6.30 -31.83
C MET A 137 -10.04 -6.18 -33.35
N MET A 138 -10.08 -7.33 -34.06
CA MET A 138 -9.87 -7.44 -35.49
C MET A 138 -11.18 -7.58 -36.28
N ARG A 139 -12.31 -7.68 -35.57
CA ARG A 139 -13.62 -7.97 -36.20
C ARG A 139 -13.99 -6.90 -37.22
N ASP A 140 -14.44 -7.34 -38.38
CA ASP A 140 -14.88 -6.51 -39.51
C ASP A 140 -13.77 -5.60 -40.11
N ILE A 141 -12.47 -5.83 -39.85
CA ILE A 141 -11.36 -5.02 -40.39
C ILE A 141 -11.33 -5.03 -41.92
N GLN A 142 -11.84 -6.10 -42.57
CA GLN A 142 -11.91 -6.24 -44.01
C GLN A 142 -13.11 -5.47 -44.65
N LYS A 143 -13.92 -4.78 -43.83
CA LYS A 143 -15.07 -4.00 -44.26
C LYS A 143 -14.82 -2.51 -44.33
N ASP A 144 -13.58 -2.12 -44.57
CA ASP A 144 -13.17 -0.70 -44.66
C ASP A 144 -13.52 0.14 -43.40
N THR A 145 -13.51 -0.52 -42.23
CA THR A 145 -13.90 0.09 -40.95
C THR A 145 -12.83 1.04 -40.39
N VAL A 146 -11.58 0.90 -40.83
CA VAL A 146 -10.44 1.71 -40.40
C VAL A 146 -9.55 2.06 -41.61
N ASP A 147 -8.75 3.11 -41.45
CA ASP A 147 -7.82 3.53 -42.47
C ASP A 147 -6.56 2.63 -42.48
N PHE A 148 -6.03 2.43 -43.69
CA PHE A 148 -4.76 1.75 -43.92
C PHE A 148 -3.75 2.71 -44.53
N ILE A 149 -2.49 2.54 -44.12
CA ILE A 149 -1.35 3.28 -44.66
C ILE A 149 -0.34 2.29 -45.22
N PRO A 150 0.49 2.73 -46.18
CA PRO A 150 1.64 1.94 -46.62
C PRO A 150 2.58 1.63 -45.44
N ASN A 151 3.16 0.43 -45.43
CA ASN A 151 4.22 0.07 -44.50
C ASN A 151 5.52 0.85 -44.81
N TYR A 152 6.62 0.50 -44.11
CA TYR A 152 7.90 1.23 -44.23
C TYR A 152 8.56 1.18 -45.62
N ASP A 153 8.29 0.17 -46.47
CA ASP A 153 8.83 0.03 -47.84
C ASP A 153 7.76 0.28 -48.92
N GLY A 154 6.52 0.47 -48.56
CA GLY A 154 5.40 0.74 -49.47
C GLY A 154 4.86 -0.50 -50.21
N GLU A 155 5.35 -1.69 -49.91
CA GLU A 155 4.91 -2.93 -50.58
C GLU A 155 3.65 -3.52 -49.96
N GLU A 156 3.42 -3.29 -48.66
CA GLU A 156 2.28 -3.80 -47.91
C GLU A 156 1.50 -2.65 -47.26
N SER A 157 0.31 -2.91 -46.76
CA SER A 157 -0.51 -1.94 -46.03
C SER A 157 -0.75 -2.39 -44.61
N GLU A 158 -0.71 -1.47 -43.64
CA GLU A 158 -1.00 -1.69 -42.25
C GLU A 158 -2.12 -0.78 -41.74
N PRO A 159 -2.95 -1.23 -40.77
CA PRO A 159 -4.02 -0.39 -40.23
C PRO A 159 -3.47 0.69 -39.31
N VAL A 160 -3.99 1.91 -39.43
CA VAL A 160 -3.67 3.04 -38.56
C VAL A 160 -4.14 2.75 -37.12
N VAL A 161 -5.29 2.11 -37.00
CA VAL A 161 -5.95 1.73 -35.74
C VAL A 161 -6.75 0.46 -35.98
N LEU A 162 -7.03 -0.33 -34.97
CA LEU A 162 -7.90 -1.51 -35.07
C LEU A 162 -9.37 -1.13 -34.82
N PRO A 163 -10.34 -1.86 -35.40
CA PRO A 163 -11.77 -1.63 -35.13
C PRO A 163 -12.13 -1.75 -33.65
N SER A 164 -11.47 -2.64 -32.92
CA SER A 164 -11.47 -2.77 -31.46
C SER A 164 -12.85 -2.68 -30.80
N ARG A 165 -13.72 -3.70 -31.00
CA ARG A 165 -15.02 -3.77 -30.32
C ARG A 165 -14.93 -3.76 -28.79
N ILE A 166 -13.74 -3.98 -28.22
CA ILE A 166 -13.49 -3.93 -26.77
C ILE A 166 -12.75 -2.63 -26.40
N PRO A 167 -13.03 -2.04 -25.24
CA PRO A 167 -12.35 -0.83 -24.75
C PRO A 167 -10.95 -1.17 -24.20
N ASN A 168 -10.07 -1.65 -25.10
CA ASN A 168 -8.80 -2.28 -24.75
C ASN A 168 -7.88 -1.37 -23.91
N LEU A 169 -7.86 -0.05 -24.16
CA LEU A 169 -7.05 0.90 -23.39
C LEU A 169 -7.40 0.85 -21.90
N LEU A 170 -8.68 0.76 -21.55
CA LEU A 170 -9.13 0.71 -20.18
C LEU A 170 -9.00 -0.68 -19.58
N ILE A 171 -9.39 -1.75 -20.30
CA ILE A 171 -9.42 -3.10 -19.72
C ILE A 171 -8.02 -3.71 -19.51
N ASN A 172 -7.04 -3.35 -20.34
CA ASN A 172 -5.67 -3.87 -20.24
C ASN A 172 -4.66 -2.80 -19.80
N GLY A 173 -5.04 -1.53 -19.87
CA GLY A 173 -4.12 -0.45 -19.58
C GLY A 173 -2.98 -0.32 -20.60
N ALA A 174 -2.03 0.56 -20.30
CA ALA A 174 -0.82 0.71 -21.09
C ALA A 174 0.31 1.32 -20.27
N VAL A 175 1.53 0.85 -20.47
CA VAL A 175 2.75 1.42 -19.85
C VAL A 175 3.75 1.75 -20.93
N GLY A 176 4.29 2.98 -20.96
CA GLY A 176 5.26 3.40 -21.96
C GLY A 176 6.08 4.59 -21.53
N ILE A 177 7.35 4.61 -21.93
CA ILE A 177 8.28 5.70 -21.66
C ILE A 177 8.67 6.32 -22.99
N ALA A 178 8.28 7.57 -23.21
CA ALA A 178 8.65 8.36 -24.38
C ALA A 178 9.69 9.45 -24.00
N VAL A 179 10.05 10.29 -24.96
CA VAL A 179 10.93 11.41 -24.68
C VAL A 179 10.15 12.53 -23.99
N GLY A 180 10.55 12.87 -22.77
CA GLY A 180 9.92 13.94 -21.97
C GLY A 180 8.54 13.61 -21.38
N MET A 181 7.99 12.42 -21.62
CA MET A 181 6.69 11.99 -21.10
C MET A 181 6.61 10.48 -20.94
N ALA A 182 5.72 10.02 -20.08
CA ALA A 182 5.47 8.60 -19.87
C ALA A 182 3.96 8.35 -19.70
N THR A 183 3.49 7.18 -20.10
CA THR A 183 2.12 6.73 -19.82
C THR A 183 2.15 5.57 -18.86
N ASN A 184 1.19 5.53 -17.95
CA ASN A 184 0.98 4.41 -17.03
C ASN A 184 -0.52 4.34 -16.70
N ILE A 185 -1.26 3.69 -17.60
CA ILE A 185 -2.71 3.51 -17.49
C ILE A 185 -2.97 2.15 -16.85
N PRO A 186 -3.66 2.09 -15.70
CA PRO A 186 -3.97 0.83 -15.05
C PRO A 186 -5.09 0.07 -15.79
N PRO A 187 -5.10 -1.27 -15.71
CA PRO A 187 -6.22 -2.07 -16.22
C PRO A 187 -7.46 -1.92 -15.34
N HIS A 188 -8.64 -2.16 -15.95
CA HIS A 188 -9.95 -2.11 -15.29
C HIS A 188 -10.76 -3.36 -15.61
N ASN A 189 -11.79 -3.62 -14.81
CA ASN A 189 -12.71 -4.72 -15.04
C ASN A 189 -13.57 -4.45 -16.29
N LEU A 190 -13.77 -5.48 -17.14
CA LEU A 190 -14.49 -5.36 -18.40
C LEU A 190 -15.96 -4.98 -18.18
N SER A 191 -16.66 -5.70 -17.29
CA SER A 191 -18.07 -5.47 -17.02
C SER A 191 -18.33 -4.08 -16.41
N GLU A 192 -17.45 -3.60 -15.51
CA GLU A 192 -17.53 -2.24 -14.97
C GLU A 192 -17.28 -1.19 -16.07
N THR A 193 -16.31 -1.43 -16.95
CA THR A 193 -15.98 -0.52 -18.03
C THR A 193 -17.12 -0.42 -19.05
N ILE A 194 -17.75 -1.55 -19.44
CA ILE A 194 -18.90 -1.58 -20.33
C ILE A 194 -20.08 -0.81 -19.72
N LYS A 195 -20.37 -1.04 -18.45
CA LYS A 195 -21.43 -0.29 -17.73
C LYS A 195 -21.11 1.22 -17.67
N ALA A 196 -19.85 1.60 -17.50
CA ALA A 196 -19.43 2.99 -17.53
C ALA A 196 -19.63 3.61 -18.94
N ILE A 197 -19.34 2.86 -20.01
CA ILE A 197 -19.61 3.29 -21.39
C ILE A 197 -21.13 3.51 -21.57
N PHE A 198 -21.97 2.61 -21.10
CA PHE A 198 -23.42 2.78 -21.16
C PHE A 198 -23.90 4.00 -20.39
N ALA A 199 -23.36 4.24 -19.19
CA ALA A 199 -23.70 5.43 -18.40
C ALA A 199 -23.34 6.73 -19.12
N VAL A 200 -22.20 6.79 -19.83
CA VAL A 200 -21.80 7.96 -20.64
C VAL A 200 -22.69 8.09 -21.90
N MET A 201 -23.09 6.97 -22.54
CA MET A 201 -24.02 6.99 -23.67
C MET A 201 -25.42 7.49 -23.28
N ASP A 202 -25.88 7.17 -22.04
CA ASP A 202 -27.19 7.59 -21.54
C ASP A 202 -27.18 9.05 -21.06
N ASP A 203 -26.08 9.50 -20.45
CA ASP A 203 -25.85 10.86 -19.98
C ASP A 203 -24.42 11.34 -20.33
N PRO A 204 -24.25 12.01 -21.48
CA PRO A 204 -22.95 12.56 -21.88
C PRO A 204 -22.36 13.56 -20.88
N ASP A 205 -23.17 14.16 -20.01
CA ASP A 205 -22.72 15.12 -18.99
C ASP A 205 -22.50 14.51 -17.61
N ILE A 206 -22.59 13.19 -17.48
CA ILE A 206 -22.36 12.46 -16.23
C ILE A 206 -21.08 12.88 -15.53
N THR A 207 -21.13 13.10 -14.21
CA THR A 207 -19.98 13.51 -13.41
C THR A 207 -19.10 12.33 -13.03
N VAL A 208 -17.80 12.58 -12.80
CA VAL A 208 -16.86 11.52 -12.38
C VAL A 208 -17.32 10.79 -11.10
N PRO A 209 -17.82 11.45 -10.04
CA PRO A 209 -18.35 10.74 -8.86
C PRO A 209 -19.48 9.75 -9.18
N GLN A 210 -20.43 10.14 -10.05
CA GLN A 210 -21.51 9.24 -10.51
C GLN A 210 -20.94 8.08 -11.33
N LEU A 211 -19.96 8.36 -12.19
CA LEU A 211 -19.30 7.32 -12.98
C LEU A 211 -18.55 6.31 -12.08
N MET A 212 -17.99 6.74 -10.96
CA MET A 212 -17.34 5.90 -9.97
C MET A 212 -18.28 4.97 -9.19
N GLU A 213 -19.59 5.17 -9.25
CA GLU A 213 -20.55 4.22 -8.70
C GLU A 213 -20.59 2.94 -9.55
N VAL A 214 -20.28 3.05 -10.82
CA VAL A 214 -20.28 1.96 -11.81
C VAL A 214 -18.89 1.38 -12.02
N ILE A 215 -17.88 2.23 -12.32
CA ILE A 215 -16.47 1.83 -12.45
C ILE A 215 -15.71 2.23 -11.18
N LYS A 216 -15.50 1.27 -10.30
CA LYS A 216 -14.99 1.53 -8.94
C LYS A 216 -13.53 1.95 -8.91
N GLY A 217 -12.74 1.53 -9.90
CA GLY A 217 -11.31 1.80 -9.99
C GLY A 217 -10.52 0.73 -10.74
N PRO A 218 -9.19 0.81 -10.74
CA PRO A 218 -8.32 -0.20 -11.36
C PRO A 218 -8.60 -1.61 -10.88
N ASP A 219 -8.41 -2.59 -11.76
CA ASP A 219 -8.58 -4.02 -11.51
C ASP A 219 -7.37 -4.78 -12.06
N PHE A 220 -6.40 -5.06 -11.19
CA PHE A 220 -5.13 -5.65 -11.58
C PHE A 220 -5.22 -7.16 -11.77
N PRO A 221 -4.50 -7.75 -12.74
CA PRO A 221 -4.50 -9.19 -12.98
C PRO A 221 -4.00 -10.00 -11.78
N THR A 222 -3.12 -9.44 -10.97
CA THR A 222 -2.56 -10.07 -9.76
C THR A 222 -3.38 -9.84 -8.50
N GLY A 223 -4.56 -9.18 -8.59
CA GLY A 223 -5.43 -8.88 -7.45
C GLY A 223 -4.88 -7.79 -6.54
N GLY A 224 -4.77 -8.07 -5.24
CA GLY A 224 -4.35 -7.12 -4.20
C GLY A 224 -5.48 -6.23 -3.69
N ILE A 225 -5.11 -5.29 -2.81
CA ILE A 225 -6.03 -4.32 -2.20
C ILE A 225 -5.55 -2.91 -2.51
N ILE A 226 -6.42 -2.07 -3.07
CA ILE A 226 -6.16 -0.64 -3.20
C ILE A 226 -6.64 0.05 -1.92
N LEU A 227 -5.76 0.86 -1.31
CA LEU A 227 -6.04 1.60 -0.08
C LEU A 227 -6.50 3.02 -0.42
N GLY A 228 -7.74 3.34 -0.03
CA GLY A 228 -8.36 4.65 -0.23
C GLY A 228 -8.83 4.91 -1.67
N ARG A 229 -9.83 5.78 -1.82
CA ARG A 229 -10.44 6.14 -3.12
C ARG A 229 -9.98 7.48 -3.68
N LYS A 230 -9.29 8.29 -2.87
CA LYS A 230 -8.87 9.66 -3.25
C LYS A 230 -7.98 9.69 -4.50
N GLY A 231 -6.98 8.78 -4.55
CA GLY A 231 -6.07 8.69 -5.69
C GLY A 231 -6.76 8.23 -6.98
N ILE A 232 -7.75 7.32 -6.88
CA ILE A 232 -8.58 6.87 -8.01
C ILE A 232 -9.38 8.04 -8.55
N ARG A 233 -10.09 8.75 -7.66
CA ARG A 233 -10.90 9.91 -8.04
C ARG A 233 -10.08 10.98 -8.74
N GLN A 234 -8.93 11.34 -8.17
CA GLN A 234 -8.03 12.31 -8.78
C GLN A 234 -7.56 11.86 -10.16
N ALA A 235 -7.22 10.58 -10.34
CA ALA A 235 -6.82 10.04 -11.65
C ALA A 235 -7.96 10.12 -12.67
N PHE A 236 -9.18 9.79 -12.28
CA PHE A 236 -10.34 9.83 -13.16
C PHE A 236 -10.76 11.26 -13.54
N GLU A 237 -10.59 12.23 -12.64
CA GLU A 237 -10.90 13.64 -12.89
C GLU A 237 -9.82 14.35 -13.75
N THR A 238 -8.54 14.00 -13.56
CA THR A 238 -7.43 14.79 -14.14
C THR A 238 -6.52 14.01 -15.08
N GLY A 239 -6.70 12.71 -15.20
CA GLY A 239 -5.75 11.82 -15.89
C GLY A 239 -4.48 11.52 -15.09
N ARG A 240 -4.31 12.07 -13.87
CA ARG A 240 -3.16 11.80 -12.99
C ARG A 240 -3.58 11.51 -11.55
N GLY A 241 -2.96 10.50 -10.96
CA GLY A 241 -3.20 10.15 -9.57
C GLY A 241 -2.15 9.18 -9.05
N SER A 242 -2.23 8.88 -7.77
CA SER A 242 -1.41 7.83 -7.16
C SER A 242 -2.29 7.01 -6.23
N ILE A 243 -2.20 5.70 -6.35
CA ILE A 243 -2.90 4.74 -5.51
C ILE A 243 -1.90 3.86 -4.79
N MET A 244 -2.25 3.39 -3.58
CA MET A 244 -1.45 2.44 -2.84
C MET A 244 -2.04 1.05 -3.01
N ILE A 245 -1.22 0.08 -3.42
CA ILE A 245 -1.61 -1.31 -3.60
C ILE A 245 -0.91 -2.14 -2.53
N ARG A 246 -1.66 -2.99 -1.83
CA ARG A 246 -1.19 -3.89 -0.79
C ARG A 246 -1.46 -5.34 -1.16
N SER A 247 -0.56 -6.23 -0.81
CA SER A 247 -0.72 -7.69 -0.90
C SER A 247 -1.90 -8.17 -0.06
N LYS A 248 -2.58 -9.23 -0.51
CA LYS A 248 -3.51 -9.97 0.34
C LYS A 248 -2.78 -11.05 1.11
N TYR A 249 -3.14 -11.19 2.36
CA TYR A 249 -2.58 -12.18 3.26
C TYR A 249 -3.67 -12.79 4.14
N ARG A 250 -3.34 -13.91 4.76
CA ARG A 250 -4.11 -14.52 5.84
C ARG A 250 -3.17 -15.02 6.92
N VAL A 251 -3.67 -15.04 8.15
CA VAL A 251 -2.95 -15.58 9.30
C VAL A 251 -3.59 -16.90 9.65
N GLU A 252 -2.78 -17.93 9.80
CA GLU A 252 -3.21 -19.27 10.20
C GLU A 252 -2.48 -19.67 11.47
N GLU A 253 -3.17 -20.35 12.38
CA GLU A 253 -2.59 -20.91 13.59
C GLU A 253 -2.18 -22.36 13.33
N LEU A 254 -0.93 -22.69 13.64
CA LEU A 254 -0.38 -24.03 13.48
C LEU A 254 -0.72 -24.89 14.71
N SER A 255 -0.71 -26.21 14.55
CA SER A 255 -1.01 -27.17 15.63
C SER A 255 -0.09 -27.07 16.85
N ASN A 256 1.07 -26.44 16.72
CA ASN A 256 2.05 -26.19 17.78
C ASN A 256 1.84 -24.83 18.49
N GLY A 257 0.75 -24.12 18.21
CA GLY A 257 0.45 -22.81 18.78
C GLY A 257 1.27 -21.66 18.22
N LYS A 258 2.04 -21.88 17.12
CA LYS A 258 2.68 -20.81 16.36
C LYS A 258 1.71 -20.26 15.31
N LYS A 259 1.92 -19.03 14.89
CA LYS A 259 1.19 -18.40 13.78
C LYS A 259 2.04 -18.39 12.52
N GLN A 260 1.38 -18.51 11.38
CA GLN A 260 2.01 -18.28 10.07
C GLN A 260 1.21 -17.24 9.26
N ILE A 261 1.95 -16.40 8.57
CA ILE A 261 1.40 -15.42 7.62
C ILE A 261 1.59 -15.98 6.22
N ILE A 262 0.52 -16.03 5.44
CA ILE A 262 0.53 -16.52 4.06
C ILE A 262 0.11 -15.40 3.15
N PHE A 263 1.02 -14.94 2.28
CA PHE A 263 0.69 -14.00 1.22
C PHE A 263 0.28 -14.78 -0.03
N TYR A 264 -0.93 -14.52 -0.55
CA TYR A 264 -1.49 -15.24 -1.71
C TYR A 264 -1.79 -14.33 -2.90
N GLU A 265 -1.69 -13.01 -2.76
CA GLU A 265 -1.68 -12.04 -3.84
C GLU A 265 -0.61 -10.98 -3.58
N ILE A 266 0.11 -10.57 -4.62
CA ILE A 266 1.14 -9.52 -4.55
C ILE A 266 0.76 -8.33 -5.43
N PRO A 267 1.26 -7.11 -5.15
CA PRO A 267 0.94 -5.94 -5.94
C PRO A 267 1.37 -6.11 -7.41
N TYR A 268 0.61 -5.49 -8.30
CA TYR A 268 0.87 -5.52 -9.73
C TYR A 268 2.28 -5.02 -10.09
N GLN A 269 2.94 -5.72 -11.03
CA GLN A 269 4.31 -5.46 -11.49
C GLN A 269 5.42 -5.72 -10.44
N VAL A 270 5.12 -6.32 -9.30
CA VAL A 270 6.11 -6.74 -8.33
C VAL A 270 6.70 -8.10 -8.73
N ASN A 271 8.02 -8.19 -8.77
CA ASN A 271 8.74 -9.44 -8.96
C ASN A 271 8.77 -10.24 -7.65
N LYS A 272 8.18 -11.46 -7.65
CA LYS A 272 8.02 -12.29 -6.46
C LYS A 272 9.35 -12.74 -5.87
N ALA A 273 10.29 -13.18 -6.69
CA ALA A 273 11.61 -13.65 -6.22
C ALA A 273 12.43 -12.53 -5.56
N ASN A 274 12.41 -11.32 -6.16
CA ASN A 274 13.06 -10.14 -5.57
C ASN A 274 12.40 -9.72 -4.26
N LEU A 275 11.07 -9.81 -4.18
CA LEU A 275 10.32 -9.53 -2.96
C LEU A 275 10.75 -10.47 -1.83
N ILE A 276 10.77 -11.78 -2.07
CA ILE A 276 11.17 -12.80 -1.08
C ILE A 276 12.62 -12.59 -0.66
N THR A 277 13.52 -12.31 -1.60
CA THR A 277 14.93 -12.01 -1.32
C THR A 277 15.07 -10.79 -0.40
N LYS A 278 14.28 -9.73 -0.65
CA LYS A 278 14.24 -8.54 0.20
C LYS A 278 13.74 -8.85 1.60
N MET A 279 12.65 -9.63 1.72
CA MET A 279 12.11 -10.08 3.02
C MET A 279 13.16 -10.89 3.80
N ALA A 280 13.80 -11.86 3.16
CA ALA A 280 14.84 -12.67 3.76
C ALA A 280 16.06 -11.83 4.24
N SER A 281 16.44 -10.80 3.47
CA SER A 281 17.49 -9.85 3.88
C SER A 281 17.13 -9.10 5.16
N LEU A 282 15.91 -8.56 5.24
CA LEU A 282 15.44 -7.80 6.40
C LEU A 282 15.35 -8.67 7.68
N ILE A 283 14.98 -9.94 7.53
CA ILE A 283 14.95 -10.91 8.63
C ILE A 283 16.38 -11.24 9.08
N ARG A 284 17.30 -11.53 8.17
CA ARG A 284 18.70 -11.84 8.46
C ARG A 284 19.40 -10.66 9.14
N ASP A 285 19.14 -9.43 8.67
CA ASP A 285 19.71 -8.19 9.17
C ASP A 285 19.04 -7.74 10.48
N LYS A 286 18.07 -8.53 11.00
CA LYS A 286 17.29 -8.26 12.22
C LYS A 286 16.48 -6.96 12.19
N ALA A 287 16.23 -6.40 11.02
CA ALA A 287 15.31 -5.28 10.84
C ALA A 287 13.86 -5.70 11.10
N ILE A 288 13.54 -6.97 10.82
CA ILE A 288 12.28 -7.64 11.18
C ILE A 288 12.64 -8.83 12.07
N GLN A 289 12.09 -8.85 13.26
CA GLN A 289 12.32 -9.90 14.25
C GLN A 289 11.05 -10.74 14.46
N GLY A 290 11.19 -11.90 15.11
CA GLY A 290 10.04 -12.75 15.39
C GLY A 290 9.68 -13.73 14.27
N VAL A 291 10.43 -13.80 13.19
CA VAL A 291 10.24 -14.74 12.07
C VAL A 291 11.17 -15.95 12.25
N THR A 292 10.63 -17.17 12.08
CA THR A 292 11.40 -18.43 12.18
C THR A 292 11.61 -19.12 10.84
N TYR A 293 10.72 -18.90 9.89
CA TYR A 293 10.75 -19.55 8.57
C TYR A 293 10.18 -18.63 7.51
N LEU A 294 10.76 -18.61 6.32
CA LEU A 294 10.26 -17.93 5.14
C LEU A 294 10.52 -18.81 3.92
N ASN A 295 9.47 -19.16 3.21
CA ASN A 295 9.58 -19.98 2.01
C ASN A 295 8.55 -19.59 0.96
N ASP A 296 8.88 -19.87 -0.29
CA ASP A 296 7.97 -19.78 -1.44
C ASP A 296 7.41 -21.17 -1.75
N GLU A 297 6.13 -21.34 -1.50
CA GLU A 297 5.37 -22.55 -1.77
C GLU A 297 4.40 -22.39 -2.95
N SER A 298 4.62 -21.35 -3.77
CA SER A 298 3.77 -21.07 -4.93
C SER A 298 3.80 -22.23 -5.92
N ASN A 299 2.65 -22.56 -6.46
CA ASN A 299 2.48 -23.64 -7.42
C ASN A 299 1.48 -23.25 -8.52
N ARG A 300 0.92 -24.23 -9.24
CA ARG A 300 -0.08 -23.99 -10.31
C ARG A 300 -1.42 -23.46 -9.79
N GLU A 301 -1.69 -23.60 -8.50
CA GLU A 301 -2.93 -23.10 -7.87
C GLU A 301 -2.83 -21.61 -7.52
N GLY A 302 -1.61 -21.06 -7.44
CA GLY A 302 -1.39 -19.64 -7.20
C GLY A 302 -0.15 -19.32 -6.37
N ILE A 303 -0.07 -18.08 -5.95
CA ILE A 303 0.99 -17.55 -5.08
C ILE A 303 0.76 -18.04 -3.65
N ARG A 304 1.83 -18.54 -3.01
CA ARG A 304 1.83 -18.92 -1.60
C ARG A 304 3.21 -18.66 -0.99
N ILE A 305 3.39 -17.45 -0.43
CA ILE A 305 4.60 -17.10 0.32
C ILE A 305 4.28 -17.30 1.80
N VAL A 306 4.96 -18.24 2.45
CA VAL A 306 4.71 -18.64 3.84
C VAL A 306 5.79 -18.06 4.74
N MET A 307 5.35 -17.42 5.81
CA MET A 307 6.20 -16.88 6.87
C MET A 307 5.71 -17.40 8.23
N GLU A 308 6.51 -18.23 8.91
CA GLU A 308 6.19 -18.67 10.27
C GLU A 308 6.76 -17.69 11.30
N LEU A 309 5.98 -17.44 12.33
CA LEU A 309 6.34 -16.55 13.43
C LEU A 309 6.79 -17.31 14.66
N LYS A 310 7.52 -16.67 15.54
CA LYS A 310 7.75 -17.15 16.91
C LYS A 310 6.42 -17.10 17.70
N LYS A 311 6.31 -17.88 18.75
CA LYS A 311 5.10 -17.99 19.54
C LYS A 311 4.71 -16.66 20.24
N ASP A 312 5.70 -15.86 20.60
CA ASP A 312 5.61 -14.56 21.27
C ASP A 312 5.65 -13.36 20.30
N ALA A 313 5.66 -13.59 18.99
CA ALA A 313 5.76 -12.53 18.01
C ALA A 313 4.42 -11.80 17.80
N GLN A 314 4.47 -10.47 17.78
CA GLN A 314 3.33 -9.61 17.45
C GLN A 314 3.16 -9.53 15.94
N GLU A 315 2.15 -10.22 15.40
CA GLU A 315 1.92 -10.36 13.97
C GLU A 315 1.67 -9.02 13.27
N GLU A 316 0.90 -8.13 13.91
CA GLU A 316 0.56 -6.82 13.34
C GLU A 316 1.80 -5.93 13.14
N VAL A 317 2.71 -5.93 14.11
CA VAL A 317 3.97 -5.17 14.01
C VAL A 317 4.82 -5.70 12.85
N ILE A 318 4.92 -7.03 12.70
CA ILE A 318 5.69 -7.64 11.62
C ILE A 318 5.05 -7.32 10.26
N LEU A 319 3.72 -7.40 10.15
CA LEU A 319 3.00 -7.03 8.94
C LEU A 319 3.21 -5.56 8.57
N ASN A 320 3.10 -4.66 9.55
CA ASN A 320 3.33 -3.23 9.34
C ASN A 320 4.77 -2.93 8.87
N GLN A 321 5.77 -3.58 9.50
CA GLN A 321 7.16 -3.48 9.07
C GLN A 321 7.37 -4.01 7.64
N LEU A 322 6.76 -5.14 7.30
CA LEU A 322 6.81 -5.74 5.96
C LEU A 322 6.18 -4.80 4.92
N PHE A 323 5.01 -4.23 5.17
CA PHE A 323 4.35 -3.30 4.26
C PHE A 323 5.15 -2.00 4.06
N ARG A 324 5.86 -1.54 5.08
CA ARG A 324 6.68 -0.33 4.97
C ARG A 324 8.03 -0.57 4.29
N LEU A 325 8.67 -1.70 4.55
CA LEU A 325 10.07 -1.96 4.15
C LEU A 325 10.20 -2.78 2.86
N THR A 326 9.08 -3.33 2.36
CA THR A 326 9.10 -4.22 1.19
C THR A 326 8.01 -3.83 0.17
N PRO A 327 8.12 -4.30 -1.09
CA PRO A 327 7.08 -4.13 -2.10
C PRO A 327 5.76 -4.90 -1.86
N LEU A 328 5.54 -5.51 -0.67
CA LEU A 328 4.22 -6.03 -0.28
C LEU A 328 3.16 -4.91 -0.22
N GLN A 329 3.60 -3.68 -0.07
CA GLN A 329 2.81 -2.48 -0.30
C GLN A 329 3.62 -1.54 -1.18
N THR A 330 3.03 -1.06 -2.27
CA THR A 330 3.70 -0.17 -3.23
C THR A 330 2.73 0.84 -3.79
N SER A 331 3.25 2.00 -4.17
CA SER A 331 2.47 3.03 -4.87
C SER A 331 2.46 2.76 -6.36
N PHE A 332 1.29 2.91 -6.99
CA PHE A 332 1.13 2.91 -8.44
C PHE A 332 0.75 4.32 -8.89
N GLY A 333 1.67 4.97 -9.61
CA GLY A 333 1.44 6.30 -10.19
C GLY A 333 0.63 6.19 -11.46
N ILE A 334 -0.60 6.67 -11.48
CA ILE A 334 -1.48 6.70 -12.65
C ILE A 334 -1.14 7.92 -13.49
N ASN A 335 -0.94 7.72 -14.79
CA ASN A 335 -0.78 8.77 -15.79
C ASN A 335 -1.44 8.33 -17.10
N MET A 336 -2.67 8.80 -17.32
CA MET A 336 -3.49 8.42 -18.47
C MET A 336 -3.16 9.29 -19.67
N LEU A 337 -1.96 9.07 -20.26
CA LEU A 337 -1.46 9.74 -21.44
C LEU A 337 -1.62 8.81 -22.66
N ALA A 338 -2.35 9.25 -23.67
CA ALA A 338 -2.55 8.51 -24.92
C ALA A 338 -2.51 9.45 -26.13
N LEU A 339 -2.52 8.86 -27.32
CA LEU A 339 -2.60 9.61 -28.59
C LEU A 339 -4.07 9.82 -28.94
N GLU A 340 -4.50 11.06 -28.94
CA GLU A 340 -5.77 11.52 -29.50
C GLU A 340 -5.50 12.21 -30.84
N ASN A 341 -5.98 11.66 -31.94
CA ASN A 341 -5.72 12.18 -33.28
C ASN A 341 -4.22 12.42 -33.60
N GLY A 342 -3.37 11.47 -33.17
CA GLY A 342 -1.91 11.52 -33.37
C GLY A 342 -1.17 12.51 -32.46
N ARG A 343 -1.83 13.11 -31.48
CA ARG A 343 -1.22 14.05 -30.50
C ARG A 343 -1.26 13.48 -29.10
N PRO A 344 -0.17 13.55 -28.34
CA PRO A 344 -0.16 13.10 -26.96
C PRO A 344 -1.02 14.03 -26.10
N LYS A 345 -1.99 13.46 -25.40
CA LYS A 345 -2.89 14.17 -24.51
C LYS A 345 -3.08 13.38 -23.23
N GLN A 346 -3.09 14.09 -22.10
CA GLN A 346 -3.48 13.52 -20.82
C GLN A 346 -5.00 13.56 -20.74
N LEU A 347 -5.62 12.39 -20.60
CA LEU A 347 -7.07 12.21 -20.72
C LEU A 347 -7.68 11.81 -19.38
N PRO A 348 -8.69 12.54 -18.88
CA PRO A 348 -9.60 12.05 -17.86
C PRO A 348 -10.33 10.77 -18.31
N LEU A 349 -10.86 10.00 -17.35
CA LEU A 349 -11.59 8.76 -17.67
C LEU A 349 -12.75 8.99 -18.66
N LYS A 350 -13.52 10.05 -18.44
CA LYS A 350 -14.67 10.41 -19.26
C LYS A 350 -14.26 10.66 -20.71
N ASP A 351 -13.16 11.39 -20.93
CA ASP A 351 -12.66 11.68 -22.28
C ASP A 351 -12.25 10.39 -23.01
N ILE A 352 -11.56 9.46 -22.32
CA ILE A 352 -11.19 8.15 -22.90
C ILE A 352 -12.44 7.38 -23.34
N ILE A 353 -13.51 7.41 -22.54
CA ILE A 353 -14.77 6.73 -22.87
C ILE A 353 -15.43 7.39 -24.07
N HIS A 354 -15.44 8.73 -24.15
CA HIS A 354 -15.98 9.46 -25.30
C HIS A 354 -15.21 9.13 -26.58
N ASP A 355 -13.89 9.19 -26.56
CA ASP A 355 -13.06 8.85 -27.71
C ASP A 355 -13.28 7.41 -28.19
N TYR A 356 -13.52 6.48 -27.27
CA TYR A 356 -13.85 5.10 -27.60
C TYR A 356 -15.25 5.00 -28.24
N ILE A 357 -16.26 5.68 -27.70
CA ILE A 357 -17.62 5.70 -28.27
C ILE A 357 -17.59 6.29 -29.70
N ASP A 358 -16.92 7.43 -29.88
CA ASP A 358 -16.79 8.09 -31.18
C ASP A 358 -16.12 7.17 -32.21
N HIS A 359 -15.07 6.47 -31.81
CA HIS A 359 -14.41 5.48 -32.65
C HIS A 359 -15.37 4.32 -33.02
N GLN A 360 -16.16 3.81 -32.07
CA GLN A 360 -17.13 2.74 -32.36
C GLN A 360 -18.24 3.24 -33.29
N VAL A 361 -18.68 4.48 -33.15
CA VAL A 361 -19.65 5.10 -34.07
C VAL A 361 -19.08 5.13 -35.49
N ASP A 362 -17.82 5.58 -35.67
CA ASP A 362 -17.17 5.59 -36.98
C ASP A 362 -17.04 4.18 -37.57
N VAL A 363 -16.62 3.20 -36.76
CA VAL A 363 -16.51 1.79 -37.18
C VAL A 363 -17.86 1.23 -37.65
N VAL A 364 -18.93 1.45 -36.88
CA VAL A 364 -20.29 0.95 -37.24
C VAL A 364 -20.82 1.64 -38.50
N VAL A 365 -20.63 2.96 -38.60
CA VAL A 365 -21.04 3.73 -39.80
C VAL A 365 -20.32 3.22 -41.06
N ARG A 366 -19.00 3.11 -41.01
CA ARG A 366 -18.17 2.64 -42.14
C ARG A 366 -18.49 1.19 -42.51
N LYS A 367 -18.67 0.30 -41.54
CA LYS A 367 -19.13 -1.07 -41.76
C LYS A 367 -20.50 -1.10 -42.47
N THR A 368 -21.44 -0.30 -41.99
CA THR A 368 -22.78 -0.22 -42.54
C THR A 368 -22.75 0.34 -43.98
N GLN A 369 -21.92 1.35 -44.25
CA GLN A 369 -21.71 1.85 -45.61
C GLN A 369 -21.13 0.79 -46.55
N PHE A 370 -20.15 0.03 -46.09
CA PHE A 370 -19.56 -1.07 -46.87
C PHE A 370 -20.58 -2.15 -47.16
N ASP A 371 -21.35 -2.58 -46.15
CA ASP A 371 -22.36 -3.60 -46.29
C ASP A 371 -23.52 -3.08 -47.18
N LEU A 372 -23.92 -1.82 -47.09
CA LEU A 372 -24.90 -1.18 -47.96
C LEU A 372 -24.45 -1.17 -49.42
N LYS A 373 -23.24 -0.73 -49.69
CA LYS A 373 -22.66 -0.72 -51.03
C LYS A 373 -22.67 -2.13 -51.63
N LYS A 374 -22.17 -3.11 -50.86
CA LYS A 374 -22.18 -4.53 -51.26
C LYS A 374 -23.56 -5.06 -51.55
N ALA A 375 -24.57 -4.73 -50.73
CA ALA A 375 -25.95 -5.12 -50.93
C ALA A 375 -26.57 -4.45 -52.19
N GLN A 376 -26.29 -3.15 -52.39
CA GLN A 376 -26.73 -2.42 -53.59
C GLN A 376 -26.09 -2.97 -54.86
N ASP A 377 -24.78 -3.24 -54.86
CA ASP A 377 -24.08 -3.83 -56.03
C ASP A 377 -24.67 -5.22 -56.34
N ARG A 378 -25.00 -6.01 -55.33
CA ARG A 378 -25.64 -7.34 -55.52
C ARG A 378 -27.09 -7.21 -56.03
N ALA A 379 -27.90 -6.31 -55.43
CA ALA A 379 -29.25 -6.05 -55.87
C ALA A 379 -29.30 -5.55 -57.33
N HIS A 380 -28.38 -4.67 -57.71
CA HIS A 380 -28.25 -4.18 -59.07
C HIS A 380 -27.98 -5.31 -60.08
N ILE A 381 -27.11 -6.27 -59.74
CA ILE A 381 -26.88 -7.46 -60.57
C ILE A 381 -28.15 -8.32 -60.68
N LEU A 382 -28.83 -8.57 -59.55
CA LEU A 382 -30.06 -9.39 -59.50
C LEU A 382 -31.21 -8.75 -60.31
N GLU A 383 -31.33 -7.43 -60.26
CA GLU A 383 -32.29 -6.66 -61.06
C GLU A 383 -32.07 -6.91 -62.55
N GLY A 384 -30.81 -6.83 -63.01
CA GLY A 384 -30.50 -7.17 -64.42
C GLY A 384 -30.79 -8.61 -64.79
N LEU A 385 -30.49 -9.58 -63.88
CA LEU A 385 -30.82 -10.98 -64.10
C LEU A 385 -32.34 -11.21 -64.14
N ARG A 386 -33.12 -10.48 -63.35
CA ARG A 386 -34.59 -10.53 -63.35
C ARG A 386 -35.16 -10.06 -64.70
N ILE A 387 -34.66 -8.90 -65.18
CA ILE A 387 -35.03 -8.38 -66.51
C ILE A 387 -34.71 -9.41 -67.63
N ALA A 388 -33.50 -10.00 -67.56
CA ALA A 388 -33.08 -11.00 -68.52
C ALA A 388 -33.94 -12.26 -68.53
N MET A 389 -34.45 -12.67 -67.32
CA MET A 389 -35.29 -13.83 -67.19
C MET A 389 -36.72 -13.53 -67.65
N ASP A 390 -37.24 -12.32 -67.59
CA ASP A 390 -38.51 -11.91 -68.12
C ASP A 390 -38.48 -11.88 -69.63
N HIS A 391 -37.27 -11.64 -70.25
CA HIS A 391 -37.05 -11.59 -71.69
C HIS A 391 -36.09 -12.69 -72.19
N ILE A 392 -36.19 -13.91 -71.60
CA ILE A 392 -35.17 -14.93 -71.73
C ILE A 392 -35.00 -15.42 -73.19
N ASP A 393 -36.04 -15.55 -73.96
CA ASP A 393 -36.00 -16.02 -75.35
C ASP A 393 -35.31 -14.98 -76.25
N GLU A 394 -35.56 -13.69 -76.04
CA GLU A 394 -34.92 -12.60 -76.77
C GLU A 394 -33.43 -12.51 -76.44
N VAL A 395 -33.06 -12.61 -75.17
CA VAL A 395 -31.65 -12.63 -74.73
C VAL A 395 -30.89 -13.82 -75.35
N ILE A 396 -31.46 -15.02 -75.30
CA ILE A 396 -30.85 -16.23 -75.93
C ILE A 396 -30.71 -16.06 -77.45
N HIS A 397 -31.72 -15.53 -78.13
CA HIS A 397 -31.68 -15.28 -79.55
C HIS A 397 -30.58 -14.29 -79.92
N MET A 398 -30.44 -13.19 -79.16
CA MET A 398 -29.40 -12.15 -79.34
C MET A 398 -28.01 -12.73 -79.12
N ILE A 399 -27.80 -13.53 -78.08
CA ILE A 399 -26.50 -14.17 -77.78
C ILE A 399 -26.12 -15.17 -78.95
N ARG A 400 -27.08 -15.91 -79.40
CA ARG A 400 -26.76 -16.89 -80.46
C ARG A 400 -26.58 -16.31 -81.87
N SER A 401 -27.22 -15.19 -82.15
CA SER A 401 -27.17 -14.57 -83.51
C SER A 401 -26.02 -13.56 -83.58
N SER A 402 -25.44 -13.12 -82.46
CA SER A 402 -24.35 -12.16 -82.47
C SER A 402 -23.03 -12.76 -83.01
N LYS A 403 -22.33 -11.95 -83.80
CA LYS A 403 -20.96 -12.21 -84.31
C LYS A 403 -19.95 -11.27 -83.65
N LYS A 404 -20.39 -10.52 -82.65
CA LYS A 404 -19.52 -9.54 -81.98
C LYS A 404 -18.78 -10.25 -80.79
N ASP A 405 -17.73 -9.58 -80.30
CA ASP A 405 -17.04 -10.01 -79.11
C ASP A 405 -17.91 -9.77 -77.88
N GLU A 406 -17.44 -10.21 -76.70
CA GLU A 406 -18.14 -10.08 -75.43
C GLU A 406 -18.46 -8.61 -75.11
N ALA A 407 -17.59 -7.67 -75.40
CA ALA A 407 -17.80 -6.26 -75.15
C ALA A 407 -18.91 -5.66 -76.04
N GLY A 408 -18.92 -6.03 -77.35
CA GLY A 408 -19.94 -5.62 -78.32
C GLY A 408 -21.31 -6.24 -77.98
N LEU A 409 -21.36 -7.53 -77.58
CA LEU A 409 -22.58 -8.18 -77.20
C LEU A 409 -23.16 -7.64 -75.88
N SER A 410 -22.28 -7.29 -74.93
CA SER A 410 -22.69 -6.60 -73.69
C SER A 410 -23.36 -5.25 -74.01
N GLN A 411 -22.81 -4.50 -74.97
CA GLN A 411 -23.38 -3.23 -75.38
C GLN A 411 -24.77 -3.40 -76.02
N ASP A 412 -24.92 -4.43 -76.85
CA ASP A 412 -26.20 -4.71 -77.52
C ASP A 412 -27.28 -5.08 -76.49
N LEU A 413 -26.92 -5.81 -75.43
CA LEU A 413 -27.82 -6.11 -74.30
C LEU A 413 -28.20 -4.83 -73.54
N CYS A 414 -27.23 -3.94 -73.29
CA CYS A 414 -27.49 -2.66 -72.68
C CYS A 414 -28.48 -1.81 -73.43
N ASP A 415 -28.28 -1.72 -74.74
CA ASP A 415 -29.11 -0.88 -75.63
C ASP A 415 -30.55 -1.49 -75.79
N ALA A 416 -30.70 -2.81 -75.82
CA ALA A 416 -31.94 -3.46 -75.98
C ALA A 416 -32.87 -3.49 -74.76
N PHE A 417 -32.27 -3.68 -73.55
CA PHE A 417 -33.01 -3.87 -72.29
C PHE A 417 -32.81 -2.77 -71.28
N GLY A 418 -32.04 -1.70 -71.61
CA GLY A 418 -31.73 -0.62 -70.66
C GLY A 418 -30.81 -1.04 -69.53
N LEU A 419 -29.98 -2.07 -69.73
CA LEU A 419 -29.12 -2.64 -68.71
C LEU A 419 -27.79 -1.86 -68.56
N SER A 420 -27.19 -1.93 -67.43
CA SER A 420 -25.80 -1.47 -67.24
C SER A 420 -24.80 -2.51 -67.76
N MET A 421 -23.58 -2.05 -68.11
CA MET A 421 -22.48 -2.97 -68.51
C MET A 421 -22.19 -4.07 -67.51
N ILE A 422 -22.37 -3.79 -66.21
CA ILE A 422 -22.15 -4.76 -65.11
C ILE A 422 -23.24 -5.82 -65.15
N GLN A 423 -24.51 -5.42 -65.32
CA GLN A 423 -25.65 -6.31 -65.47
C GLN A 423 -25.52 -7.16 -66.74
N ALA A 424 -25.18 -6.58 -67.87
CA ALA A 424 -24.98 -7.28 -69.15
C ALA A 424 -23.87 -8.35 -69.05
N LYS A 425 -22.75 -8.06 -68.46
CA LYS A 425 -21.68 -9.02 -68.21
C LYS A 425 -22.14 -10.15 -67.24
N ALA A 426 -22.88 -9.84 -66.19
CA ALA A 426 -23.44 -10.84 -65.30
C ALA A 426 -24.42 -11.79 -65.99
N ILE A 427 -25.23 -11.28 -66.92
CA ILE A 427 -26.14 -12.09 -67.73
C ILE A 427 -25.33 -13.02 -68.66
N LEU A 428 -24.29 -12.51 -69.34
CA LEU A 428 -23.46 -13.36 -70.21
C LEU A 428 -22.68 -14.47 -69.46
N ALA A 429 -22.31 -14.21 -68.21
CA ALA A 429 -21.66 -15.16 -67.33
C ALA A 429 -22.63 -16.15 -66.66
N MET A 430 -23.95 -16.03 -66.92
CA MET A 430 -24.98 -16.85 -66.28
C MET A 430 -24.93 -18.30 -66.81
N GLN A 431 -24.90 -19.27 -65.92
CA GLN A 431 -24.99 -20.71 -66.25
C GLN A 431 -26.42 -21.10 -66.70
N LEU A 432 -26.53 -21.91 -67.77
CA LEU A 432 -27.82 -22.37 -68.28
C LEU A 432 -28.77 -23.01 -67.26
N ARG A 433 -28.21 -23.67 -66.24
CA ARG A 433 -29.05 -24.24 -65.16
C ARG A 433 -29.84 -23.20 -64.38
N ARG A 434 -29.38 -21.94 -64.36
CA ARG A 434 -30.07 -20.84 -63.67
C ARG A 434 -31.31 -20.33 -64.35
N LEU A 435 -31.63 -20.86 -65.56
CA LEU A 435 -32.83 -20.52 -66.30
C LEU A 435 -34.03 -21.33 -65.90
N SER A 436 -33.93 -22.26 -64.97
CA SER A 436 -35.08 -23.03 -64.44
C SER A 436 -36.00 -22.18 -63.57
N GLY A 437 -37.29 -22.49 -63.52
CA GLY A 437 -38.27 -21.79 -62.71
C GLY A 437 -37.96 -21.71 -61.21
N LEU A 438 -37.38 -22.80 -60.67
CA LEU A 438 -36.88 -22.84 -59.27
C LEU A 438 -35.80 -21.83 -58.98
N GLU A 439 -34.92 -21.55 -59.91
CA GLU A 439 -33.85 -20.57 -59.77
C GLU A 439 -34.39 -19.14 -59.90
N ARG A 440 -35.45 -18.94 -60.71
CA ARG A 440 -36.15 -17.65 -60.79
C ARG A 440 -36.73 -17.23 -59.45
N ASP A 441 -37.43 -18.14 -58.77
CA ASP A 441 -37.97 -17.88 -57.44
C ASP A 441 -36.90 -17.56 -56.40
N LYS A 442 -35.73 -18.23 -56.51
CA LYS A 442 -34.61 -17.93 -55.62
C LYS A 442 -34.02 -16.52 -55.84
N ILE A 443 -33.88 -16.12 -57.10
CA ILE A 443 -33.37 -14.79 -57.46
C ILE A 443 -34.35 -13.71 -56.98
N GLU A 444 -35.65 -13.90 -57.16
CA GLU A 444 -36.67 -12.97 -56.71
C GLU A 444 -36.66 -12.87 -55.18
N ASN A 445 -36.62 -13.98 -54.46
CA ASN A 445 -36.57 -13.99 -52.99
C ASN A 445 -35.26 -13.32 -52.48
N GLU A 446 -34.09 -13.61 -53.09
CA GLU A 446 -32.81 -12.97 -52.76
C GLU A 446 -32.89 -11.44 -52.97
N TYR A 447 -33.50 -11.01 -54.10
CA TYR A 447 -33.68 -9.60 -54.42
C TYR A 447 -34.56 -8.88 -53.39
N GLN A 448 -35.70 -9.45 -53.03
CA GLN A 448 -36.60 -8.90 -52.03
C GLN A 448 -35.95 -8.80 -50.65
N GLN A 449 -35.22 -9.83 -50.22
CA GLN A 449 -34.46 -9.81 -48.98
C GLN A 449 -33.38 -8.73 -48.96
N LEU A 450 -32.69 -8.55 -50.11
CA LEU A 450 -31.67 -7.49 -50.22
C LEU A 450 -32.28 -6.08 -50.14
N LEU A 451 -33.48 -5.87 -50.73
CA LEU A 451 -34.15 -4.58 -50.65
C LEU A 451 -34.50 -4.23 -49.19
N LEU A 452 -35.04 -5.19 -48.42
CA LEU A 452 -35.27 -5.00 -47.01
C LEU A 452 -33.97 -4.69 -46.22
N THR A 453 -32.89 -5.41 -46.54
CA THR A 453 -31.58 -5.19 -45.95
C THR A 453 -31.04 -3.79 -46.29
N ILE A 454 -31.19 -3.34 -47.55
CA ILE A 454 -30.78 -2.00 -48.00
C ILE A 454 -31.55 -0.89 -47.26
N GLU A 455 -32.87 -1.09 -47.08
CA GLU A 455 -33.71 -0.17 -46.32
C GLU A 455 -33.23 -0.07 -44.85
N ASP A 456 -33.03 -1.22 -44.19
CA ASP A 456 -32.52 -1.27 -42.80
C ASP A 456 -31.14 -0.61 -42.65
N LEU A 457 -30.17 -0.91 -43.56
CA LEU A 457 -28.85 -0.30 -43.55
C LEU A 457 -28.90 1.22 -43.79
N LYS A 458 -29.80 1.72 -44.61
CA LYS A 458 -30.04 3.16 -44.80
C LYS A 458 -30.65 3.80 -43.57
N ASP A 459 -31.55 3.14 -42.89
CA ASP A 459 -32.14 3.65 -41.64
C ASP A 459 -31.10 3.71 -40.51
N ILE A 460 -30.22 2.70 -40.39
CA ILE A 460 -29.09 2.74 -39.45
C ILE A 460 -28.20 3.97 -39.72
N LEU A 461 -27.85 4.27 -40.97
CA LEU A 461 -27.02 5.42 -41.34
C LEU A 461 -27.73 6.77 -41.13
N ALA A 462 -29.05 6.82 -41.19
CA ALA A 462 -29.84 8.03 -40.99
C ALA A 462 -30.14 8.30 -39.50
N ASN A 463 -30.05 7.30 -38.61
CA ASN A 463 -30.47 7.39 -37.22
C ASN A 463 -29.31 7.06 -36.29
N HIS A 464 -28.77 8.10 -35.62
CA HIS A 464 -27.67 7.96 -34.68
C HIS A 464 -28.00 7.05 -33.50
N ASP A 465 -29.24 7.08 -32.98
CA ASP A 465 -29.66 6.24 -31.86
C ASP A 465 -29.61 4.74 -32.21
N ARG A 466 -29.86 4.39 -33.48
CA ARG A 466 -29.68 3.00 -33.94
C ARG A 466 -28.21 2.58 -33.96
N VAL A 467 -27.31 3.47 -34.33
CA VAL A 467 -25.86 3.21 -34.26
C VAL A 467 -25.44 2.96 -32.82
N LEU A 468 -25.87 3.79 -31.88
CA LEU A 468 -25.60 3.61 -30.45
C LEU A 468 -26.21 2.29 -29.93
N GLN A 469 -27.41 1.91 -30.39
CA GLN A 469 -28.04 0.63 -30.00
C GLN A 469 -27.19 -0.57 -30.47
N ILE A 470 -26.64 -0.53 -31.69
CA ILE A 470 -25.75 -1.58 -32.21
C ILE A 470 -24.50 -1.70 -31.34
N ILE A 471 -23.88 -0.58 -30.96
CA ILE A 471 -22.72 -0.57 -30.07
C ILE A 471 -23.08 -1.19 -28.70
N ARG A 472 -24.25 -0.86 -28.18
CA ARG A 472 -24.75 -1.39 -26.91
C ARG A 472 -24.97 -2.92 -26.98
N ASP A 473 -25.55 -3.40 -28.05
CA ASP A 473 -25.79 -4.83 -28.27
C ASP A 473 -24.47 -5.59 -28.44
N ASP A 474 -23.53 -5.03 -29.18
CA ASP A 474 -22.18 -5.55 -29.37
C ASP A 474 -21.40 -5.65 -28.03
N LEU A 475 -21.46 -4.61 -27.19
CA LEU A 475 -20.82 -4.62 -25.88
C LEU A 475 -21.50 -5.57 -24.89
N ASN A 476 -22.83 -5.71 -24.93
CA ASN A 476 -23.55 -6.71 -24.14
C ASN A 476 -23.13 -8.14 -24.51
N GLU A 477 -22.98 -8.43 -25.80
CA GLU A 477 -22.45 -9.72 -26.27
C GLU A 477 -21.06 -10.00 -25.74
N ILE A 478 -20.20 -8.98 -25.69
CA ILE A 478 -18.83 -9.06 -25.18
C ILE A 478 -18.83 -9.30 -23.67
N ASP A 479 -19.66 -8.58 -22.91
CA ASP A 479 -19.79 -8.76 -21.46
C ASP A 479 -20.25 -10.18 -21.11
N GLN A 480 -21.25 -10.69 -21.82
CA GLN A 480 -21.73 -12.07 -21.63
C GLN A 480 -20.67 -13.14 -21.93
N LYS A 481 -19.76 -12.89 -22.89
CA LYS A 481 -18.74 -13.87 -23.30
C LYS A 481 -17.47 -13.81 -22.49
N TYR A 482 -17.05 -12.62 -22.07
CA TYR A 482 -15.73 -12.36 -21.50
C TYR A 482 -15.76 -11.64 -20.16
N GLY A 483 -16.93 -11.17 -19.69
CA GLY A 483 -17.10 -10.53 -18.40
C GLY A 483 -16.73 -11.48 -17.26
N ASP A 484 -16.03 -10.97 -16.26
CA ASP A 484 -15.62 -11.69 -15.06
C ASP A 484 -15.69 -10.78 -13.82
N GLU A 485 -15.54 -11.39 -12.66
CA GLU A 485 -15.55 -10.66 -11.40
C GLU A 485 -14.25 -9.85 -11.20
N ARG A 486 -14.39 -8.77 -10.44
CA ARG A 486 -13.25 -7.96 -10.00
C ARG A 486 -12.27 -8.79 -9.15
N ARG A 487 -10.98 -8.67 -9.43
CA ARG A 487 -9.89 -9.33 -8.68
C ARG A 487 -9.34 -8.44 -7.58
N THR A 488 -9.17 -7.15 -7.86
CA THR A 488 -8.60 -6.18 -6.92
C THR A 488 -9.66 -5.62 -5.99
N GLU A 489 -9.46 -5.73 -4.70
CA GLU A 489 -10.31 -5.15 -3.66
C GLU A 489 -10.00 -3.66 -3.49
N ILE A 490 -11.00 -2.85 -3.15
CA ILE A 490 -10.83 -1.43 -2.83
C ILE A 490 -11.29 -1.22 -1.40
N SER A 491 -10.37 -0.85 -0.53
CA SER A 491 -10.62 -0.57 0.89
C SER A 491 -10.66 0.93 1.14
N ASP A 492 -11.56 1.36 2.03
CA ASP A 492 -11.63 2.75 2.49
C ASP A 492 -10.60 3.05 3.61
N ALA A 493 -9.78 2.07 4.00
CA ALA A 493 -8.74 2.23 5.00
C ALA A 493 -7.72 3.30 4.60
N SER A 494 -7.34 4.17 5.55
CA SER A 494 -6.30 5.17 5.33
C SER A 494 -4.92 4.52 5.19
N VAL A 495 -4.04 5.16 4.43
CA VAL A 495 -2.65 4.70 4.21
C VAL A 495 -1.73 5.09 5.38
N ASP A 496 -2.21 5.95 6.29
CA ASP A 496 -1.40 6.54 7.35
C ASP A 496 -1.04 5.51 8.43
N MET A 497 0.11 4.87 8.27
CA MET A 497 0.81 4.16 9.34
C MET A 497 1.67 5.18 10.08
N GLU A 498 1.42 5.34 11.38
CA GLU A 498 2.32 6.08 12.25
C GLU A 498 3.60 5.28 12.50
N ASP A 499 4.72 5.96 12.72
CA ASP A 499 5.99 5.30 13.05
C ASP A 499 5.88 4.43 14.32
N GLU A 500 4.92 4.76 15.18
CA GLU A 500 4.59 4.05 16.40
C GLU A 500 4.04 2.63 16.13
N ASP A 501 3.28 2.42 15.04
CA ASP A 501 2.70 1.12 14.66
C ASP A 501 3.76 0.06 14.26
N LEU A 502 5.01 0.50 14.09
CA LEU A 502 6.13 -0.37 13.73
C LEU A 502 6.93 -0.85 14.94
N ILE A 503 6.60 -0.35 16.12
CA ILE A 503 7.35 -0.59 17.35
C ILE A 503 6.58 -1.60 18.20
N PRO A 504 7.22 -2.69 18.68
CA PRO A 504 6.58 -3.64 19.56
C PRO A 504 6.10 -2.98 20.85
N VAL A 505 4.92 -3.37 21.32
CA VAL A 505 4.42 -3.02 22.65
C VAL A 505 5.09 -3.98 23.64
N GLU A 506 5.97 -3.45 24.48
CA GLU A 506 6.76 -4.24 25.43
C GLU A 506 6.77 -3.55 26.80
N ASP A 507 6.71 -4.31 27.89
CA ASP A 507 6.91 -3.80 29.24
C ASP A 507 8.40 -3.63 29.51
N VAL A 508 8.78 -2.41 29.88
CA VAL A 508 10.18 -2.02 30.02
C VAL A 508 10.45 -1.30 31.32
N ILE A 509 11.66 -1.46 31.81
CA ILE A 509 12.20 -0.67 32.92
C ILE A 509 13.13 0.40 32.36
N ILE A 510 12.82 1.65 32.66
CA ILE A 510 13.69 2.78 32.35
C ILE A 510 14.49 3.12 33.62
N THR A 511 15.81 3.17 33.49
CA THR A 511 16.74 3.47 34.56
C THR A 511 17.46 4.78 34.26
N LEU A 512 17.48 5.67 35.23
CA LEU A 512 18.22 6.93 35.24
C LEU A 512 19.31 6.90 36.34
N THR A 513 20.54 7.28 36.02
CA THR A 513 21.62 7.38 37.01
C THR A 513 21.82 8.82 37.53
N GLU A 514 22.47 8.99 38.66
CA GLU A 514 22.81 10.30 39.23
C GLU A 514 23.67 11.18 38.32
N SER A 515 24.51 10.54 37.49
CA SER A 515 25.30 11.21 36.45
C SER A 515 24.49 11.55 35.20
N GLY A 516 23.19 11.24 35.18
CA GLY A 516 22.28 11.59 34.10
C GLY A 516 22.38 10.65 32.88
N TYR A 517 22.72 9.37 33.04
CA TYR A 517 22.63 8.35 32.01
C TYR A 517 21.29 7.66 32.10
N ILE A 518 20.65 7.44 30.92
CA ILE A 518 19.36 6.79 30.83
C ILE A 518 19.43 5.60 29.88
N LYS A 519 18.71 4.54 30.19
CA LYS A 519 18.55 3.36 29.34
C LYS A 519 17.19 2.69 29.58
N ARG A 520 16.79 1.89 28.62
CA ARG A 520 15.58 1.04 28.64
C ARG A 520 16.00 -0.43 28.61
N GLN A 521 15.31 -1.27 29.36
CA GLN A 521 15.53 -2.73 29.40
C GLN A 521 14.18 -3.43 29.50
N LEU A 522 14.06 -4.63 28.96
CA LEU A 522 12.88 -5.48 29.14
C LEU A 522 12.77 -5.91 30.60
N VAL A 523 11.54 -5.98 31.13
CA VAL A 523 11.26 -6.41 32.50
C VAL A 523 11.86 -7.78 32.80
N ASP A 524 11.78 -8.73 31.87
CA ASP A 524 12.30 -10.11 31.98
C ASP A 524 13.82 -10.20 32.28
N THR A 525 14.54 -9.10 32.13
CA THR A 525 15.98 -9.06 32.38
C THR A 525 16.35 -9.10 33.88
N TYR A 526 15.37 -8.84 34.77
CA TYR A 526 15.57 -8.78 36.24
C TYR A 526 14.88 -9.94 36.94
N ARG A 527 15.59 -11.06 37.18
CA ARG A 527 15.05 -12.23 37.94
C ARG A 527 15.00 -11.99 39.46
N ALA A 528 13.97 -12.47 40.15
CA ALA A 528 13.80 -12.37 41.57
C ALA A 528 14.83 -13.21 42.37
N GLN A 529 15.28 -12.73 43.56
CA GLN A 529 16.17 -13.43 44.47
C GLN A 529 15.54 -13.55 45.89
N ASN A 530 15.81 -14.69 46.60
CA ASN A 530 15.33 -14.95 47.95
C ASN A 530 16.00 -14.07 48.98
N ARG A 531 15.36 -13.89 50.14
CA ARG A 531 15.88 -13.14 51.32
C ARG A 531 17.30 -13.51 51.66
N GLY A 532 18.18 -12.51 51.91
CA GLY A 532 19.55 -12.72 52.35
C GLY A 532 20.53 -13.10 51.27
N GLY A 533 20.10 -13.06 49.94
CA GLY A 533 20.98 -13.24 48.83
C GLY A 533 22.05 -12.09 48.72
N ARG A 534 23.22 -12.40 48.19
CA ARG A 534 24.18 -11.35 47.77
C ARG A 534 23.64 -10.67 46.50
N GLY A 535 23.38 -9.38 46.60
CA GLY A 535 22.83 -8.58 45.48
C GLY A 535 23.66 -8.72 44.22
N ILE A 536 22.97 -8.56 43.10
CA ILE A 536 23.61 -8.64 41.77
C ILE A 536 24.07 -7.21 41.35
N LYS A 537 25.32 -7.07 40.86
CA LYS A 537 25.74 -5.83 40.20
C LYS A 537 24.92 -5.60 38.92
N SER A 538 24.03 -4.61 38.93
CA SER A 538 23.13 -4.30 37.83
C SER A 538 23.76 -3.38 36.76
N LEU A 539 24.90 -2.77 37.07
CA LEU A 539 25.62 -1.84 36.22
C LEU A 539 27.13 -1.96 36.46
N THR A 540 27.92 -1.90 35.37
CA THR A 540 29.37 -1.54 35.50
C THR A 540 29.39 -0.04 35.67
N LEU A 541 29.18 0.43 36.90
CA LEU A 541 29.29 1.85 37.26
C LEU A 541 30.78 2.19 37.33
N ASN A 542 31.17 3.40 36.93
CA ASN A 542 32.38 4.01 37.44
C ASN A 542 32.21 4.09 38.97
N GLU A 543 33.30 4.04 39.75
CA GLU A 543 33.28 3.94 41.20
C GLU A 543 32.45 5.03 41.94
N GLU A 544 31.86 6.00 41.21
CA GLU A 544 31.15 7.16 41.73
C GLU A 544 29.71 7.37 41.18
N ASP A 545 29.11 6.46 40.33
CA ASP A 545 27.78 6.65 39.78
C ASP A 545 26.78 5.66 40.37
N SER A 546 25.56 6.11 40.75
CA SER A 546 24.49 5.28 41.31
C SER A 546 23.17 5.42 40.54
N ILE A 547 22.29 4.43 40.67
CA ILE A 547 20.94 4.48 40.08
C ILE A 547 20.12 5.50 40.85
N ASP A 548 19.63 6.53 40.17
CA ASP A 548 18.81 7.57 40.73
C ASP A 548 17.32 7.21 40.73
N THR A 549 16.77 6.83 39.60
CA THR A 549 15.36 6.52 39.44
C THR A 549 15.14 5.34 38.47
N MET A 550 14.20 4.51 38.80
CA MET A 550 13.69 3.41 37.95
C MET A 550 12.19 3.50 37.83
N ILE A 551 11.67 3.23 36.63
CA ILE A 551 10.23 3.21 36.39
C ILE A 551 9.88 2.09 35.41
N SER A 552 8.80 1.34 35.69
CA SER A 552 8.21 0.37 34.77
C SER A 552 7.12 1.05 33.96
N MET A 553 7.08 0.80 32.66
CA MET A 553 6.11 1.37 31.73
C MET A 553 6.06 0.59 30.42
N SER A 554 5.00 0.77 29.64
CA SER A 554 4.97 0.28 28.23
C SER A 554 5.85 1.14 27.32
N THR A 555 6.39 0.53 26.27
CA THR A 555 7.12 1.26 25.21
C THR A 555 6.30 2.39 24.58
N HIS A 556 4.97 2.26 24.55
CA HIS A 556 4.03 3.21 23.92
C HIS A 556 3.53 4.30 24.88
N ASP A 557 3.78 4.15 26.19
CA ASP A 557 3.42 5.18 27.16
C ASP A 557 4.26 6.44 27.03
N PHE A 558 3.77 7.53 27.59
CA PHE A 558 4.51 8.78 27.69
C PHE A 558 5.35 8.81 28.96
N LEU A 559 6.61 9.12 28.81
CA LEU A 559 7.55 9.37 29.90
C LEU A 559 7.66 10.88 30.11
N LEU A 560 7.18 11.37 31.24
CA LEU A 560 7.39 12.73 31.71
C LEU A 560 8.63 12.77 32.60
N LEU A 561 9.55 13.68 32.30
CA LEU A 561 10.82 13.83 33.03
C LEU A 561 10.80 15.21 33.68
N PHE A 562 10.73 15.22 35.00
CA PHE A 562 10.70 16.44 35.79
C PHE A 562 12.09 16.75 36.38
N THR A 563 12.46 18.02 36.36
CA THR A 563 13.78 18.46 36.84
C THR A 563 13.70 19.10 38.23
N ASP A 564 14.85 19.17 38.89
CA ASP A 564 15.05 19.87 40.16
C ASP A 564 14.60 21.33 40.11
N LYS A 565 14.69 21.98 38.94
CA LYS A 565 14.28 23.37 38.70
C LYS A 565 12.80 23.52 38.35
N GLY A 566 12.01 22.46 38.45
CA GLY A 566 10.58 22.49 38.22
C GLY A 566 10.17 22.58 36.74
N ARG A 567 11.03 22.13 35.81
CA ARG A 567 10.70 21.98 34.39
C ARG A 567 10.29 20.55 34.08
N VAL A 568 9.61 20.36 32.94
CA VAL A 568 9.16 19.05 32.44
C VAL A 568 9.53 18.86 30.97
N TYR A 569 9.93 17.64 30.63
CA TYR A 569 10.18 17.14 29.28
C TYR A 569 9.31 15.92 29.05
N ARG A 570 8.95 15.62 27.79
CA ARG A 570 8.11 14.50 27.42
C ARG A 570 8.74 13.68 26.31
N LEU A 571 8.81 12.38 26.51
CA LEU A 571 9.28 11.38 25.52
C LEU A 571 8.29 10.22 25.48
N LYS A 572 8.31 9.43 24.39
CA LYS A 572 7.71 8.09 24.36
C LYS A 572 8.70 7.09 24.96
N GLY A 573 8.20 6.04 25.60
CA GLY A 573 9.03 5.00 26.19
C GLY A 573 10.02 4.38 25.19
N TYR A 574 9.58 4.14 23.97
CA TYR A 574 10.44 3.61 22.90
C TYR A 574 11.54 4.57 22.44
N ASN A 575 11.46 5.87 22.69
CA ASN A 575 12.51 6.84 22.37
C ASN A 575 13.71 6.75 23.30
N VAL A 576 13.57 6.06 24.44
CA VAL A 576 14.71 5.76 25.32
C VAL A 576 15.47 4.56 24.72
N PRO A 577 16.78 4.68 24.42
CA PRO A 577 17.52 3.58 23.80
C PRO A 577 17.58 2.32 24.67
N SER A 578 17.42 1.16 24.03
CA SER A 578 17.59 -0.11 24.72
C SER A 578 19.08 -0.34 25.07
N GLY A 579 19.33 -0.88 26.23
CA GLY A 579 20.68 -1.17 26.72
C GLY A 579 20.78 -2.57 27.32
N SER A 580 21.95 -3.21 27.18
CA SER A 580 22.22 -4.45 27.90
C SER A 580 22.29 -4.20 29.41
N ARG A 581 22.18 -5.26 30.21
CA ARG A 581 22.22 -5.19 31.66
C ARG A 581 23.44 -4.44 32.18
N THR A 582 24.61 -4.62 31.57
CA THR A 582 25.88 -4.02 31.98
C THR A 582 26.21 -2.69 31.28
N SER A 583 25.39 -2.27 30.31
CA SER A 583 25.63 -1.01 29.59
C SER A 583 25.34 0.20 30.45
N LYS A 584 26.13 1.27 30.27
CA LYS A 584 25.98 2.54 30.98
C LYS A 584 24.74 3.34 30.55
N GLY A 585 24.20 3.07 29.38
CA GLY A 585 23.15 3.89 28.74
C GLY A 585 23.75 5.09 28.00
N ILE A 586 22.88 6.06 27.66
CA ILE A 586 23.28 7.31 27.01
C ILE A 586 23.04 8.51 27.93
N PRO A 587 23.83 9.60 27.81
CA PRO A 587 23.53 10.83 28.52
C PRO A 587 22.17 11.40 28.15
N ILE A 588 21.34 11.74 29.11
CA ILE A 588 19.98 12.27 28.93
C ILE A 588 19.95 13.55 28.09
N VAL A 589 21.04 14.33 28.13
CA VAL A 589 21.22 15.55 27.32
C VAL A 589 21.20 15.28 25.81
N ASN A 590 21.38 14.02 25.37
CA ASN A 590 21.27 13.62 23.97
C ASN A 590 19.79 13.49 23.54
N LEU A 591 18.88 13.29 24.48
CA LEU A 591 17.43 13.14 24.22
C LEU A 591 16.68 14.47 24.35
N MET A 592 17.15 15.38 25.22
CA MET A 592 16.49 16.66 25.51
C MET A 592 17.50 17.77 25.81
N THR A 593 17.08 19.02 25.67
CA THR A 593 17.92 20.19 25.92
C THR A 593 17.74 20.68 27.34
N LEU A 594 18.59 20.22 28.28
CA LEU A 594 18.63 20.70 29.68
C LEU A 594 19.34 22.04 29.81
N GLU A 595 18.90 22.87 30.74
CA GLU A 595 19.61 24.10 31.11
C GLU A 595 20.87 23.80 31.91
N LYS A 596 21.79 24.73 31.94
CA LYS A 596 23.07 24.55 32.71
C LYS A 596 22.79 24.31 34.18
N GLY A 597 23.27 23.19 34.71
CA GLY A 597 23.10 22.76 36.09
C GLY A 597 21.70 22.26 36.44
N GLU A 598 20.86 21.95 35.46
CA GLU A 598 19.58 21.30 35.61
C GLU A 598 19.75 19.79 35.65
N LYS A 599 19.03 19.10 36.57
CA LYS A 599 19.06 17.64 36.72
C LYS A 599 17.64 17.10 36.69
N VAL A 600 17.43 15.97 36.04
CA VAL A 600 16.17 15.23 36.06
C VAL A 600 16.10 14.44 37.38
N ASN A 601 15.05 14.70 38.18
CA ASN A 601 14.88 14.09 39.51
C ASN A 601 13.72 13.08 39.54
N VAL A 602 12.70 13.27 38.70
CA VAL A 602 11.48 12.45 38.73
C VAL A 602 11.11 12.00 37.35
N LEU A 603 10.82 10.71 37.25
CA LEU A 603 10.22 10.09 36.05
C LEU A 603 8.78 9.73 36.39
N VAL A 604 7.83 10.03 35.50
CA VAL A 604 6.43 9.65 35.61
C VAL A 604 6.01 9.02 34.29
N ALA A 605 5.51 7.78 34.35
CA ALA A 605 4.86 7.13 33.22
C ALA A 605 3.41 7.58 33.18
N VAL A 606 2.95 7.98 31.99
CA VAL A 606 1.55 8.28 31.71
C VAL A 606 1.11 7.33 30.61
N PRO A 607 0.22 6.37 30.90
CA PRO A 607 -0.33 5.45 29.90
C PRO A 607 -0.93 6.19 28.72
N LYS A 608 -0.83 5.59 27.52
CA LYS A 608 -1.32 6.22 26.28
C LYS A 608 -2.83 6.53 26.33
N ASP A 609 -3.59 5.65 26.98
CA ASP A 609 -5.05 5.69 27.04
C ASP A 609 -5.57 6.09 28.45
N ASP A 610 -4.70 6.67 29.30
CA ASP A 610 -5.09 7.04 30.67
C ASP A 610 -5.79 8.42 30.69
N GLU A 611 -7.02 8.41 31.14
CA GLU A 611 -7.84 9.59 31.44
C GLU A 611 -7.51 10.20 32.84
N SER A 612 -6.38 9.84 33.45
CA SER A 612 -5.95 10.37 34.75
C SER A 612 -5.93 11.88 34.72
N GLU A 613 -6.65 12.46 35.67
CA GLU A 613 -6.99 13.88 35.57
C GLU A 613 -5.85 14.79 35.98
N THR A 614 -5.01 14.42 36.97
CA THR A 614 -4.07 15.37 37.58
C THR A 614 -2.73 14.76 38.01
N LEU A 615 -1.72 15.61 38.01
CA LEU A 615 -0.40 15.37 38.62
C LEU A 615 -0.28 16.15 39.94
N LEU A 616 0.07 15.42 41.01
CA LEU A 616 0.43 15.99 42.29
C LEU A 616 1.94 16.21 42.39
N PHE A 617 2.37 17.43 42.60
CA PHE A 617 3.76 17.84 42.80
C PHE A 617 4.02 18.00 44.27
N VAL A 618 5.20 17.54 44.76
CA VAL A 618 5.64 17.68 46.12
C VAL A 618 7.10 18.15 46.13
N THR A 619 7.35 19.29 46.80
CA THR A 619 8.72 19.85 46.89
C THR A 619 9.43 19.37 48.15
N LYS A 620 10.74 19.58 48.18
CA LYS A 620 11.65 19.29 49.30
C LYS A 620 11.18 19.94 50.62
N ASN A 621 10.66 21.17 50.54
CA ASN A 621 10.17 21.91 51.68
C ASN A 621 8.69 21.71 52.00
N GLY A 622 8.03 20.69 51.40
CA GLY A 622 6.67 20.29 51.70
C GLY A 622 5.57 21.15 51.03
N ILE A 623 5.89 21.89 49.99
CA ILE A 623 4.93 22.57 49.13
C ILE A 623 4.28 21.53 48.21
N VAL A 624 2.95 21.61 48.00
CA VAL A 624 2.21 20.74 47.12
C VAL A 624 1.40 21.53 46.09
N LYS A 625 1.20 20.92 44.93
CA LYS A 625 0.44 21.51 43.83
C LYS A 625 -0.21 20.42 43.02
N ARG A 626 -1.43 20.63 42.50
CA ARG A 626 -2.05 19.76 41.49
C ARG A 626 -2.17 20.49 40.16
N THR A 627 -1.93 19.78 39.05
CA THR A 627 -2.07 20.33 37.70
C THR A 627 -2.63 19.22 36.77
N SER A 628 -3.54 19.55 35.87
CA SER A 628 -4.11 18.60 34.90
C SER A 628 -3.02 18.02 34.00
N VAL A 629 -3.10 16.74 33.68
CA VAL A 629 -2.19 16.04 32.74
C VAL A 629 -2.24 16.67 31.34
N SER A 630 -3.41 17.14 30.91
CA SER A 630 -3.61 17.78 29.62
C SER A 630 -2.73 19.04 29.40
N GLU A 631 -2.34 19.70 30.46
CA GLU A 631 -1.39 20.83 30.39
C GLU A 631 0.01 20.42 29.90
N PHE A 632 0.31 19.10 29.88
CA PHE A 632 1.60 18.52 29.52
C PHE A 632 1.60 17.72 28.21
N GLU A 633 0.51 17.75 27.42
CA GLU A 633 0.43 17.03 26.15
C GLU A 633 1.41 17.56 25.09
N ASN A 634 1.58 18.87 25.02
CA ASN A 634 2.41 19.51 23.99
C ASN A 634 3.67 20.13 24.61
N ILE A 635 4.74 19.35 24.70
CA ILE A 635 6.04 19.80 25.24
C ILE A 635 7.11 19.71 24.14
N ASN A 636 7.75 20.84 23.83
CA ASN A 636 8.87 20.89 22.89
C ASN A 636 10.16 20.38 23.54
N ARG A 637 11.20 20.09 22.74
CA ARG A 637 12.51 19.61 23.20
C ARG A 637 13.18 20.50 24.27
N ASN A 638 12.82 21.78 24.33
CA ASN A 638 13.35 22.73 25.31
C ASN A 638 12.63 22.66 26.67
N GLY A 639 11.66 21.75 26.82
CA GLY A 639 10.86 21.61 28.03
C GLY A 639 9.90 22.78 28.30
N LYS A 640 9.09 22.62 29.33
CA LYS A 640 8.16 23.64 29.85
C LYS A 640 8.27 23.76 31.36
N ILE A 641 7.93 24.92 31.92
CA ILE A 641 7.80 25.08 33.38
C ILE A 641 6.60 24.27 33.88
N ALA A 642 6.84 23.37 34.82
CA ALA A 642 5.82 22.56 35.48
C ALA A 642 5.38 23.14 36.82
N ILE A 643 6.30 23.73 37.56
CA ILE A 643 6.08 24.39 38.86
C ILE A 643 7.06 25.53 39.02
N SER A 644 6.64 26.69 39.56
CA SER A 644 7.54 27.77 39.97
C SER A 644 7.99 27.55 41.41
N LEU A 645 9.28 27.18 41.57
CA LEU A 645 9.88 26.89 42.87
C LEU A 645 10.24 28.19 43.61
N LYS A 646 10.18 28.14 44.94
CA LYS A 646 10.73 29.19 45.80
C LYS A 646 12.25 29.08 45.85
N PRO A 647 12.99 30.17 46.26
CA PRO A 647 14.40 30.06 46.48
C PRO A 647 14.74 28.94 47.48
N ASP A 648 15.79 28.17 47.20
CA ASP A 648 16.25 27.02 48.00
C ASP A 648 15.30 25.85 48.14
N ASP A 649 14.26 25.76 47.27
CA ASP A 649 13.36 24.61 47.16
C ASP A 649 13.63 23.82 45.90
N GLU A 650 13.34 22.52 45.93
CA GLU A 650 13.54 21.56 44.83
C GLU A 650 12.30 20.69 44.65
N LEU A 651 11.98 20.34 43.42
CA LEU A 651 10.94 19.35 43.17
C LEU A 651 11.43 17.94 43.50
N ARG A 652 10.72 17.21 44.38
CA ARG A 652 11.12 15.88 44.86
C ARG A 652 10.23 14.76 44.35
N PHE A 653 8.94 14.96 44.31
CA PHE A 653 7.98 13.94 43.88
C PHE A 653 6.93 14.54 42.94
N VAL A 654 6.57 13.77 41.93
CA VAL A 654 5.40 13.99 41.09
C VAL A 654 4.66 12.67 40.99
N LYS A 655 3.37 12.69 41.26
CA LYS A 655 2.51 11.50 41.28
C LYS A 655 1.29 11.72 40.37
N LEU A 656 0.89 10.69 39.67
CA LEU A 656 -0.36 10.67 38.93
C LEU A 656 -1.50 10.41 39.93
N THR A 657 -2.58 11.20 39.91
CA THR A 657 -3.69 11.09 40.88
C THR A 657 -5.02 10.96 40.17
N THR A 658 -5.96 10.26 40.86
CA THR A 658 -7.31 10.02 40.35
C THR A 658 -8.29 11.16 40.62
N GLY A 659 -7.87 12.20 41.36
CA GLY A 659 -8.75 13.29 41.79
C GLY A 659 -9.47 13.02 43.13
N GLN A 660 -9.39 11.83 43.67
CA GLN A 660 -10.05 11.38 44.92
C GLN A 660 -9.07 10.77 45.91
N ASP A 661 -7.79 10.88 45.67
CA ASP A 661 -6.77 10.27 46.53
C ASP A 661 -6.58 10.93 47.88
N GLU A 662 -6.22 10.13 48.85
CA GLU A 662 -5.62 10.60 50.08
C GLU A 662 -4.09 10.56 49.94
N VAL A 663 -3.45 11.61 50.35
CA VAL A 663 -2.00 11.82 50.21
C VAL A 663 -1.33 11.68 51.56
N ILE A 664 -0.26 10.85 51.64
CA ILE A 664 0.65 10.82 52.77
C ILE A 664 2.00 11.40 52.35
N ILE A 665 2.50 12.42 53.08
CA ILE A 665 3.83 13.01 52.84
C ILE A 665 4.65 12.81 54.10
N SER A 666 5.89 12.32 53.98
CA SER A 666 6.79 12.08 55.09
C SER A 666 8.09 12.85 55.00
N GLY A 667 8.60 13.22 56.15
CA GLY A 667 9.91 13.89 56.33
C GLY A 667 10.97 12.96 56.84
N SER A 668 12.26 13.35 56.64
CA SER A 668 13.44 12.60 57.13
C SER A 668 13.49 12.47 58.65
N ASN A 669 12.70 13.32 59.36
CA ASN A 669 12.49 13.22 60.82
C ASN A 669 11.57 12.10 61.24
N GLY A 670 11.11 11.23 60.32
CA GLY A 670 10.22 10.10 60.65
C GLY A 670 8.78 10.51 60.95
N LYS A 671 8.32 11.72 60.60
CA LYS A 671 6.91 12.16 60.71
C LYS A 671 6.23 12.14 59.38
N ALA A 672 4.91 11.91 59.35
CA ALA A 672 4.09 11.92 58.11
C ALA A 672 2.75 12.59 58.37
N VAL A 673 2.21 13.30 57.36
CA VAL A 673 0.89 13.90 57.33
C VAL A 673 0.00 13.17 56.30
N ARG A 674 -1.27 12.90 56.66
CA ARG A 674 -2.29 12.39 55.71
C ARG A 674 -3.39 13.41 55.55
N PHE A 675 -3.75 13.72 54.28
CA PHE A 675 -4.83 14.65 53.93
C PHE A 675 -5.45 14.26 52.60
N ASN A 676 -6.70 14.71 52.31
CA ASN A 676 -7.32 14.51 51.00
C ASN A 676 -6.73 15.46 49.99
N GLU A 677 -6.49 14.97 48.77
CA GLU A 677 -5.95 15.77 47.69
C GLU A 677 -6.87 16.93 47.21
N ASP A 678 -8.19 16.83 47.46
CA ASP A 678 -9.17 17.89 47.21
C ASP A 678 -8.86 19.22 47.92
N GLN A 679 -8.14 19.16 49.05
CA GLN A 679 -7.61 20.32 49.75
C GLN A 679 -6.56 21.07 48.96
N VAL A 680 -6.02 20.48 47.88
CA VAL A 680 -5.11 21.10 46.93
C VAL A 680 -5.84 21.34 45.62
N ARG A 681 -6.27 22.62 45.41
CA ARG A 681 -6.97 22.97 44.16
C ARG A 681 -6.07 22.71 42.94
N ILE A 682 -6.68 22.41 41.81
CA ILE A 682 -5.99 22.32 40.51
C ILE A 682 -5.50 23.72 40.12
N MET A 683 -4.23 23.82 39.71
CA MET A 683 -3.56 25.08 39.39
C MET A 683 -2.82 24.96 38.04
N GLY A 684 -2.69 26.06 37.34
CA GLY A 684 -1.88 26.10 36.10
C GLY A 684 -0.40 25.83 36.35
N ARG A 685 0.34 25.48 35.29
CA ARG A 685 1.75 25.05 35.33
C ARG A 685 2.69 26.02 36.10
N SER A 686 2.55 27.32 35.92
CA SER A 686 3.41 28.34 36.51
C SER A 686 3.11 28.66 37.99
N ALA A 687 2.14 28.04 38.63
CA ALA A 687 1.83 28.24 40.04
C ALA A 687 2.89 27.62 40.95
N SER A 688 3.15 28.26 42.11
CA SER A 688 4.14 27.77 43.11
C SER A 688 3.58 26.74 44.10
N GLY A 689 2.24 26.53 44.14
CA GLY A 689 1.60 25.60 45.07
C GLY A 689 1.28 26.16 46.44
N VAL A 690 0.90 25.28 47.36
CA VAL A 690 0.48 25.56 48.74
C VAL A 690 1.20 24.65 49.73
N LEU A 691 1.27 25.03 51.01
CA LEU A 691 1.89 24.20 52.05
C LEU A 691 1.09 22.90 52.24
N GLY A 692 1.68 21.73 51.96
CA GLY A 692 1.11 20.40 52.16
C GLY A 692 1.57 19.76 53.49
N PHE A 693 2.89 19.86 53.77
CA PHE A 693 3.54 19.29 54.95
C PHE A 693 4.47 20.30 55.62
N ASN A 694 4.35 20.47 56.92
CA ASN A 694 5.29 21.27 57.67
C ASN A 694 6.47 20.41 58.14
N CYS A 695 7.57 20.52 57.41
CA CYS A 695 8.77 19.70 57.61
C CYS A 695 9.52 19.91 58.93
N ASP A 696 9.24 20.98 59.67
CA ASP A 696 9.89 21.29 60.98
C ASP A 696 11.41 21.23 60.90
N GLY A 697 12.03 21.79 59.85
CA GLY A 697 13.47 21.81 59.60
C GLY A 697 14.02 20.51 58.96
N SER A 698 13.20 19.54 58.60
CA SER A 698 13.57 18.34 57.86
C SER A 698 13.23 18.46 56.38
N GLU A 699 13.63 17.47 55.57
CA GLU A 699 13.30 17.42 54.15
C GLU A 699 12.23 16.34 53.88
N VAL A 700 11.40 16.51 52.86
CA VAL A 700 10.45 15.49 52.41
C VAL A 700 11.23 14.35 51.75
N VAL A 701 10.97 13.09 52.21
CA VAL A 701 11.63 11.87 51.73
C VAL A 701 10.63 10.85 51.18
N GLY A 702 9.32 11.13 51.19
CA GLY A 702 8.33 10.24 50.57
C GLY A 702 6.99 10.93 50.40
N ALA A 703 6.30 10.55 49.34
CA ALA A 703 4.91 10.86 49.00
C ALA A 703 4.22 9.58 48.52
N ALA A 704 3.05 9.30 49.09
CA ALA A 704 2.26 8.10 48.80
C ALA A 704 0.77 8.48 48.59
N LEU A 705 0.09 7.78 47.70
CA LEU A 705 -1.32 7.97 47.40
C LEU A 705 -2.12 6.73 47.83
N SER A 706 -3.39 6.93 48.20
CA SER A 706 -4.29 5.83 48.57
C SER A 706 -4.60 4.85 47.42
N SER A 707 -4.54 5.32 46.20
CA SER A 707 -4.70 4.51 45.00
C SER A 707 -3.51 3.58 44.72
N GLU A 708 -2.32 3.88 45.26
CA GLU A 708 -1.11 3.11 45.04
C GLU A 708 -1.02 1.85 45.92
N GLY A 709 -1.84 1.74 46.98
CA GLY A 709 -1.86 0.59 47.89
C GLY A 709 -2.45 0.89 49.25
N ASP A 710 -2.79 -0.17 49.99
CA ASP A 710 -3.43 -0.17 51.32
C ASP A 710 -2.43 -0.12 52.47
N THR A 711 -1.13 -0.33 52.19
CA THR A 711 -0.06 -0.26 53.19
C THR A 711 1.05 0.72 52.75
N VAL A 712 1.74 1.27 53.75
CA VAL A 712 2.87 2.19 53.54
C VAL A 712 4.16 1.48 53.95
N LEU A 713 5.06 1.29 52.98
CA LEU A 713 6.41 0.80 53.20
C LEU A 713 7.34 1.97 53.58
N VAL A 714 8.08 1.83 54.66
CA VAL A 714 9.12 2.78 55.07
C VAL A 714 10.47 2.09 55.18
N VAL A 715 11.51 2.75 54.71
CA VAL A 715 12.89 2.26 54.82
C VAL A 715 13.78 3.36 55.38
N SER A 716 14.61 3.01 56.36
CA SER A 716 15.51 3.90 57.03
C SER A 716 16.95 3.81 56.49
N GLU A 717 17.75 4.79 56.81
CA GLU A 717 19.14 4.96 56.40
C GLU A 717 20.03 3.73 56.66
N ASN A 718 19.78 3.02 57.79
CA ASN A 718 20.55 1.84 58.21
C ASN A 718 19.92 0.52 57.78
N GLY A 719 19.00 0.54 56.77
CA GLY A 719 18.43 -0.66 56.15
C GLY A 719 17.31 -1.34 56.95
N TYR A 720 16.72 -0.66 57.93
CA TYR A 720 15.51 -1.12 58.65
C TYR A 720 14.26 -0.62 57.92
N GLY A 721 13.24 -1.47 57.86
CA GLY A 721 11.97 -1.11 57.23
C GLY A 721 10.84 -1.94 57.71
N LYS A 722 9.63 -1.52 57.36
CA LYS A 722 8.38 -2.18 57.67
C LYS A 722 7.24 -1.70 56.78
N ARG A 723 6.15 -2.45 56.76
CA ARG A 723 4.87 -1.94 56.24
C ARG A 723 3.99 -1.50 57.43
N SER A 724 3.19 -0.49 57.27
CA SER A 724 2.13 -0.04 58.18
C SER A 724 0.85 0.18 57.37
N LYS A 725 -0.32 -0.06 57.96
CA LYS A 725 -1.59 0.19 57.27
C LYS A 725 -1.74 1.67 56.94
N PHE A 726 -2.23 1.97 55.74
CA PHE A 726 -2.49 3.36 55.32
C PHE A 726 -3.49 4.03 56.27
N GLU A 727 -4.48 3.30 56.80
CA GLU A 727 -5.48 3.78 57.74
C GLU A 727 -4.89 4.16 59.11
N ASP A 728 -3.76 3.61 59.51
CA ASP A 728 -3.11 3.94 60.79
C ASP A 728 -2.66 5.43 60.86
N TYR A 729 -2.57 6.07 59.72
CA TYR A 729 -2.24 7.51 59.68
C TYR A 729 -3.52 8.33 59.80
N ARG A 730 -3.57 9.18 60.83
CA ARG A 730 -4.73 10.03 61.08
C ARG A 730 -4.96 11.00 59.95
N LEU A 731 -6.16 11.00 59.35
CA LEU A 731 -6.58 12.01 58.35
C LEU A 731 -6.65 13.39 59.01
N THR A 732 -5.96 14.36 58.46
CA THR A 732 -5.86 15.74 58.94
C THR A 732 -5.98 16.76 57.84
N SER A 733 -5.95 18.06 58.14
CA SER A 733 -5.78 19.11 57.16
C SER A 733 -4.30 19.19 56.73
N ARG A 734 -4.04 19.56 55.45
CA ARG A 734 -2.71 19.83 54.93
C ARG A 734 -1.93 20.87 55.77
N GLY A 735 -0.62 20.89 55.66
CA GLY A 735 0.26 21.89 56.31
C GLY A 735 0.53 21.64 57.79
N LYS A 736 0.20 20.44 58.34
CA LYS A 736 0.52 20.00 59.71
C LYS A 736 1.90 19.35 59.81
N LYS A 737 2.46 19.23 61.05
CA LYS A 737 3.71 18.52 61.33
C LYS A 737 3.61 17.02 61.29
N GLY A 738 2.39 16.49 61.18
CA GLY A 738 2.12 15.04 61.04
C GLY A 738 2.31 14.22 62.32
N VAL A 739 2.31 12.89 62.15
CA VAL A 739 2.47 11.87 63.19
C VAL A 739 3.69 10.99 62.89
N SER A 740 4.24 10.33 63.90
CA SER A 740 5.39 9.43 63.74
C SER A 740 5.06 8.27 62.83
N THR A 741 5.90 7.96 61.82
CA THR A 741 5.76 6.83 60.89
C THR A 741 6.78 5.72 61.16
N ILE A 742 7.95 6.05 61.76
CA ILE A 742 8.98 5.11 62.20
C ILE A 742 9.66 5.68 63.44
N ASN A 743 10.07 4.79 64.34
CA ASN A 743 10.86 5.22 65.50
C ASN A 743 12.33 5.40 65.09
N ILE A 744 12.78 6.65 65.06
CA ILE A 744 14.15 7.02 64.73
C ILE A 744 15.05 6.88 65.93
N THR A 745 16.08 6.06 65.84
CA THR A 745 17.11 5.78 66.83
C THR A 745 18.50 5.72 66.14
N GLU A 746 19.57 5.70 66.90
CA GLU A 746 20.93 5.48 66.33
C GLU A 746 20.99 4.20 65.51
N LYS A 747 20.20 3.18 65.85
CA LYS A 747 20.12 1.89 65.15
C LYS A 747 19.45 1.97 63.80
N THR A 748 18.37 2.73 63.69
CA THR A 748 17.61 2.87 62.46
C THR A 748 18.15 3.93 61.52
N GLY A 749 18.70 5.00 62.07
CA GLY A 749 19.06 6.23 61.32
C GLY A 749 17.80 7.00 60.88
N LYS A 750 17.96 8.00 60.05
CA LYS A 750 16.87 8.84 59.52
C LYS A 750 15.98 8.04 58.56
N LEU A 751 14.75 8.49 58.36
CA LEU A 751 13.88 7.96 57.36
C LEU A 751 14.41 8.37 55.97
N MET A 752 14.60 7.39 55.05
CA MET A 752 15.13 7.64 53.72
C MET A 752 14.07 7.54 52.62
N CYS A 753 13.17 6.57 52.70
CA CYS A 753 12.16 6.33 51.65
C CYS A 753 10.81 5.97 52.26
N MET A 754 9.74 6.37 51.59
CA MET A 754 8.34 5.93 51.89
C MET A 754 7.59 5.77 50.59
N ARG A 755 6.83 4.65 50.44
CA ARG A 755 5.94 4.36 49.30
C ARG A 755 4.66 3.69 49.79
N ALA A 756 3.54 3.93 49.10
CA ALA A 756 2.36 3.07 49.25
C ALA A 756 2.58 1.79 48.44
N VAL A 757 2.09 0.67 48.94
CA VAL A 757 2.26 -0.67 48.38
C VAL A 757 1.04 -1.54 48.62
N THR A 758 0.72 -2.41 47.63
CA THR A 758 -0.33 -3.46 47.80
C THR A 758 0.21 -4.68 48.56
N GLY A 759 1.52 -4.88 48.48
CA GLY A 759 2.22 -6.00 49.08
C GLY A 759 2.41 -7.19 48.12
N LYS A 760 1.97 -7.03 46.90
CA LYS A 760 2.20 -7.99 45.79
C LYS A 760 3.44 -7.65 44.94
N GLU A 761 3.99 -6.48 45.12
CA GLU A 761 5.18 -5.97 44.43
C GLU A 761 6.46 -6.46 45.11
N ASP A 762 7.59 -6.24 44.46
CA ASP A 762 8.92 -6.35 45.00
C ASP A 762 9.55 -4.97 45.22
N ALA A 763 10.28 -4.82 46.32
CA ALA A 763 11.07 -3.61 46.56
C ALA A 763 12.53 -3.80 46.11
N MET A 764 13.04 -2.92 45.26
CA MET A 764 14.45 -2.82 44.93
C MET A 764 15.06 -1.75 45.84
N ILE A 765 15.93 -2.15 46.77
CA ILE A 765 16.59 -1.27 47.72
C ILE A 765 18.05 -1.12 47.29
N VAL A 766 18.52 0.14 47.17
CA VAL A 766 19.87 0.48 46.69
C VAL A 766 20.65 1.10 47.85
N ALA A 767 21.84 0.63 48.05
CA ALA A 767 22.80 1.18 49.04
C ALA A 767 23.86 2.05 48.36
N SER A 768 24.55 2.91 49.16
CA SER A 768 25.55 3.87 48.68
C SER A 768 26.81 3.20 48.09
N ASP A 769 27.06 1.91 48.38
CA ASP A 769 28.14 1.09 47.81
C ASP A 769 27.74 0.42 46.48
N GLY A 770 26.58 0.78 45.89
CA GLY A 770 26.06 0.24 44.63
C GLY A 770 25.44 -1.15 44.78
N ILE A 771 25.32 -1.68 45.97
CA ILE A 771 24.65 -2.96 46.22
C ILE A 771 23.15 -2.74 46.14
N MET A 772 22.49 -3.56 45.33
CA MET A 772 21.03 -3.59 45.15
C MET A 772 20.47 -4.94 45.61
N ILE A 773 19.37 -4.92 46.38
CA ILE A 773 18.63 -6.13 46.78
C ILE A 773 17.16 -6.02 46.31
N ARG A 774 16.60 -7.09 45.80
CA ARG A 774 15.17 -7.26 45.48
C ARG A 774 14.53 -8.02 46.62
N VAL A 775 13.51 -7.47 47.27
CA VAL A 775 12.79 -8.05 48.43
C VAL A 775 11.32 -8.13 48.06
N ALA A 776 10.76 -9.33 48.04
CA ALA A 776 9.33 -9.54 47.89
C ALA A 776 8.57 -8.95 49.10
N LEU A 777 7.62 -8.05 48.84
CA LEU A 777 6.94 -7.31 49.90
C LEU A 777 5.97 -8.18 50.73
N GLU A 778 5.47 -9.26 50.15
CA GLU A 778 4.69 -10.28 50.93
C GLU A 778 5.44 -10.76 52.18
N ASN A 779 6.77 -10.77 52.06
CA ASN A 779 7.67 -11.19 53.14
C ASN A 779 8.00 -10.09 54.15
N VAL A 780 7.55 -8.84 53.93
CA VAL A 780 7.76 -7.73 54.87
C VAL A 780 6.53 -7.60 55.76
N GLY A 781 6.70 -7.80 57.06
CA GLY A 781 5.56 -7.76 58.01
C GLY A 781 4.92 -6.40 58.17
N ILE A 782 3.63 -6.36 58.49
CA ILE A 782 2.86 -5.14 58.79
C ILE A 782 2.95 -4.88 60.28
N TYR A 783 3.44 -3.71 60.65
CA TYR A 783 3.67 -3.28 62.05
C TYR A 783 3.07 -1.90 62.31
N GLY A 784 2.76 -1.61 63.57
CA GLY A 784 2.28 -0.29 63.94
C GLY A 784 3.30 0.86 63.67
N ARG A 785 2.80 2.07 63.45
CA ARG A 785 3.58 3.25 63.01
C ARG A 785 4.80 3.55 63.86
N ASN A 786 4.74 3.40 65.19
CA ASN A 786 5.80 3.79 66.11
C ASN A 786 6.89 2.71 66.31
N THR A 787 6.91 1.63 65.54
CA THR A 787 7.92 0.57 65.65
C THR A 787 9.16 0.87 64.82
N GLN A 788 10.30 0.20 65.12
CA GLN A 788 11.55 0.34 64.39
C GLN A 788 11.59 -0.47 63.06
N GLY A 789 10.67 -1.44 62.91
CA GLY A 789 10.69 -2.38 61.78
C GLY A 789 11.71 -3.50 61.93
N VAL A 790 11.96 -4.18 60.79
CA VAL A 790 12.91 -5.28 60.67
C VAL A 790 14.03 -4.90 59.69
N ARG A 791 15.15 -5.61 59.73
CA ARG A 791 16.23 -5.38 58.77
C ARG A 791 15.87 -5.96 57.41
N LEU A 792 15.81 -5.11 56.41
CA LEU A 792 15.47 -5.48 55.03
C LEU A 792 16.74 -5.74 54.18
N ILE A 793 17.83 -5.00 54.42
CA ILE A 793 19.09 -5.15 53.75
C ILE A 793 20.23 -5.19 54.75
N ASN A 794 21.26 -6.02 54.52
CA ASN A 794 22.50 -6.01 55.25
C ASN A 794 23.50 -5.09 54.53
N LEU A 795 23.86 -3.98 55.18
CA LEU A 795 24.77 -3.00 54.66
C LEU A 795 26.20 -3.36 55.10
N ASN A 796 27.21 -3.06 54.26
CA ASN A 796 28.61 -3.27 54.58
C ASN A 796 29.22 -1.98 55.12
N GLY A 797 29.94 -2.07 56.25
CA GLY A 797 30.63 -0.93 56.84
C GLY A 797 29.72 0.28 57.09
N ASP A 798 30.11 1.42 56.56
CA ASP A 798 29.38 2.69 56.67
C ASP A 798 28.38 2.94 55.53
N ALA A 799 28.08 1.91 54.68
CA ALA A 799 27.11 2.03 53.60
C ALA A 799 25.73 2.33 54.15
N LYS A 800 24.97 3.14 53.42
CA LYS A 800 23.63 3.59 53.79
C LYS A 800 22.64 3.35 52.64
N VAL A 801 21.37 3.10 52.97
CA VAL A 801 20.32 3.06 51.95
C VAL A 801 20.21 4.47 51.33
N THR A 802 20.27 4.52 50.03
CA THR A 802 20.08 5.74 49.27
C THR A 802 18.69 5.84 48.63
N ARG A 803 18.15 4.76 48.15
CA ARG A 803 16.90 4.73 47.38
C ARG A 803 16.13 3.38 47.47
N MET A 804 14.87 3.46 47.08
CA MET A 804 13.98 2.34 46.96
C MET A 804 13.04 2.57 45.75
N THR A 805 12.86 1.53 44.95
CA THR A 805 11.92 1.49 43.81
C THR A 805 11.07 0.22 43.88
N LEU A 806 9.81 0.30 43.46
CA LEU A 806 8.89 -0.85 43.39
C LEU A 806 8.95 -1.40 41.96
N VAL A 807 8.85 -2.73 41.83
CA VAL A 807 8.74 -3.48 40.58
C VAL A 807 7.70 -4.58 40.76
N ASP A 808 7.05 -5.01 39.69
CA ASP A 808 6.08 -6.07 39.72
C ASP A 808 6.70 -7.39 40.18
N HIS A 809 5.92 -8.19 40.92
CA HIS A 809 6.35 -9.52 41.40
C HIS A 809 6.17 -10.52 40.23
N GLU A 810 7.26 -11.22 39.86
CA GLU A 810 7.23 -12.34 38.94
C GLU A 810 7.20 -13.65 39.75
N GLU A 811 6.16 -14.47 39.56
CA GLU A 811 6.17 -15.86 40.03
C GLU A 811 7.23 -16.65 39.23
N PRO A 812 8.12 -17.44 39.91
CA PRO A 812 9.01 -18.34 39.17
C PRO A 812 8.17 -19.36 38.41
N GLU A 813 8.34 -19.45 37.09
CA GLU A 813 7.76 -20.55 36.29
C GLU A 813 8.19 -21.90 36.95
N ALA A 814 7.22 -22.74 37.25
CA ALA A 814 7.47 -24.09 37.73
C ALA A 814 8.26 -24.87 36.69
N GLU A 815 9.52 -25.18 36.97
CA GLU A 815 10.31 -26.14 36.17
C GLU A 815 9.50 -27.45 36.08
N SER A 816 9.00 -27.72 34.85
CA SER A 816 8.49 -29.03 34.52
C SER A 816 9.66 -30.02 34.61
N GLU A 817 9.68 -30.85 35.64
CA GLU A 817 10.53 -32.04 35.73
C GLU A 817 10.27 -32.89 34.47
N GLU A 818 11.11 -32.78 33.48
CA GLU A 818 11.25 -33.80 32.44
C GLU A 818 11.84 -35.06 33.12
N ASN A 819 10.98 -36.00 33.42
CA ASN A 819 11.35 -37.35 33.70
C ASN A 819 12.25 -37.92 32.59
N THR A 820 13.53 -38.05 32.88
CA THR A 820 14.42 -39.00 32.22
C THR A 820 14.04 -40.40 32.67
N GLU A 821 13.31 -41.15 31.85
CA GLU A 821 13.32 -42.58 31.84
C GLU A 821 13.70 -43.08 30.40
N GLU A 822 14.87 -43.73 30.36
CA GLU A 822 15.48 -44.72 29.43
C GLU A 822 15.22 -44.60 27.91
#